data_bfd0d6f1240f342eaee41bda070c93e4
#
_entry.id   bfd0d6f1240f342eaee41bda070c93e4
#
_cell.length_a   1.000
_cell.length_b   1.000
_cell.length_c   1.000
_cell.angle_alpha   90.00
_cell.angle_beta   90.00
_cell.angle_gamma   90.00
#
_symmetry.space_group_name_H-M   'P 1'
#
loop_
_entity.id
_entity.type
_entity.pdbx_description
1 polymer ?
#
loop_
_entity_poly.entity_id
_entity_poly.type
_entity_poly.pdbx_seq_one_letter_code
_entity_poly.pdbx_strand_id
1 'polypeptide(L)'
;MIEQKKTGGSGRPFRFNELWIYAIILAILGGLFLWDGGFGENKDMSWNEFRQMMNQGAFTQITVDRGEKTATAQLNKRAADSLFTHRSPVLGREQKRIEYTVKTQIPTVDRFAEAYDTSGTTAKVAYKEESSRWISLTANIVPFIIIALFWIYIFRRSSGGAGGGVGGGIFNISKSKAQLYEKESTSVTFNDVAGLHEAKVEIEEIVHFLKNPAKYTQLGGKIPKGALLVGPPGTGKTLLAKAVAGEAHVPFFSLAGSDFVEMFVGVGASRVRDLFKTAKEKAPCIIFIDEIDAVGRARGRNNNLGGNDERENTLNQLLTEMDGFGTNSGIIVLAATNRADILDAALLRAGRFDRQIYVDLPDVHDRKEIFLVHLRPLKIDESVDVDLLARRTPGFSGADIANICNEAALIAARAGKEFISRDDFMNAVDRVVGGLEKKNKMTTEEERHSIALHEAGHATVSWFLQYANPLVKVTIVPRGKALGAAWYLPEERQITTTQALRDQMCATLAGRAAEEVFLGRISTGAANDLEHTTKTAYAMVAYYGMSDKLPNVNYYDMQGDGYGLTKPYSDRTAELIDEEAREIVRVEYERAKELLREHAEGLKTLTQLLLDREVIYTEDVEHIFGKRAWVSRTDEMILEREERNQEKEQGQEQESTTPTTDTEATSNE
;
A
#
# COMPACT_ATOMS: atom_id res chain seq x y z
N MET A 1 65.08 -1.14 13.95
CA MET A 1 64.80 -2.48 13.47
C MET A 1 63.47 -2.39 12.75
N ILE A 2 63.52 -2.06 11.59
CA ILE A 2 63.24 -2.56 10.26
C ILE A 2 62.24 -3.74 10.30
N GLU A 3 61.02 -3.50 9.92
CA GLU A 3 60.08 -4.55 9.54
C GLU A 3 59.37 -4.23 8.21
N GLN A 4 59.44 -5.20 7.33
CA GLN A 4 59.17 -5.11 5.92
C GLN A 4 57.68 -5.11 5.63
N LYS A 5 57.27 -4.20 4.77
CA LYS A 5 55.99 -4.17 4.04
C LYS A 5 55.95 -5.27 2.98
N LYS A 6 55.04 -6.23 3.11
CA LYS A 6 54.63 -7.12 2.01
C LYS A 6 53.42 -6.52 1.31
N THR A 7 53.62 -6.07 0.11
CA THR A 7 52.58 -5.70 -0.87
C THR A 7 52.06 -6.97 -1.52
N GLY A 8 50.82 -7.36 -1.22
CA GLY A 8 50.09 -8.38 -1.92
C GLY A 8 49.03 -7.71 -2.82
N GLY A 9 49.30 -7.62 -4.12
CA GLY A 9 48.36 -7.18 -5.09
C GLY A 9 47.24 -8.25 -5.31
N SER A 10 46.05 -7.97 -4.87
CA SER A 10 44.88 -8.75 -5.23
C SER A 10 44.30 -8.20 -6.53
N GLY A 11 44.52 -8.92 -7.65
CA GLY A 11 43.81 -8.71 -8.90
C GLY A 11 42.30 -8.91 -8.68
N ARG A 12 41.53 -7.84 -8.86
CA ARG A 12 40.08 -7.91 -8.86
C ARG A 12 39.64 -8.74 -10.07
N PRO A 13 38.78 -9.76 -9.92
CA PRO A 13 38.21 -10.44 -11.07
C PRO A 13 37.29 -9.47 -11.82
N PHE A 14 37.48 -9.39 -13.14
CA PHE A 14 36.61 -8.65 -14.05
C PHE A 14 35.20 -9.22 -13.93
N ARG A 15 34.29 -8.49 -13.30
CA ARG A 15 32.87 -8.79 -13.33
C ARG A 15 32.32 -8.33 -14.67
N PHE A 16 32.03 -9.27 -15.56
CA PHE A 16 31.24 -9.01 -16.75
C PHE A 16 29.86 -8.51 -16.32
N ASN A 17 29.56 -7.27 -16.64
CA ASN A 17 28.26 -6.66 -16.43
C ASN A 17 27.27 -7.32 -17.39
N GLU A 18 26.12 -7.78 -16.92
CA GLU A 18 25.08 -8.48 -17.73
C GLU A 18 24.65 -7.66 -18.96
N LEU A 19 24.77 -6.34 -18.92
CA LEU A 19 24.54 -5.44 -20.05
C LEU A 19 25.40 -5.74 -21.29
N TRP A 20 26.59 -6.29 -21.14
CA TRP A 20 27.44 -6.65 -22.28
C TRP A 20 26.88 -7.84 -23.07
N ILE A 21 26.16 -8.72 -22.42
CA ILE A 21 25.50 -9.86 -23.09
C ILE A 21 24.42 -9.37 -24.03
N TYR A 22 23.61 -8.43 -23.59
CA TYR A 22 22.59 -7.80 -24.45
C TYR A 22 23.20 -7.00 -25.59
N ALA A 23 24.30 -6.28 -25.34
CA ALA A 23 25.02 -5.55 -26.38
C ALA A 23 25.60 -6.49 -27.47
N ILE A 24 26.13 -7.65 -27.09
CA ILE A 24 26.62 -8.67 -28.02
C ILE A 24 25.47 -9.30 -28.82
N ILE A 25 24.35 -9.64 -28.18
CA ILE A 25 23.16 -10.17 -28.85
C ILE A 25 22.62 -9.13 -29.87
N LEU A 26 22.56 -7.88 -29.48
CA LEU A 26 22.09 -6.78 -30.35
C LEU A 26 23.06 -6.52 -31.51
N ALA A 27 24.37 -6.65 -31.29
CA ALA A 27 25.39 -6.55 -32.32
C ALA A 27 25.33 -7.74 -33.31
N ILE A 28 25.05 -8.98 -32.83
CA ILE A 28 24.88 -10.16 -33.67
C ILE A 28 23.59 -10.07 -34.48
N LEU A 29 22.46 -9.68 -33.85
CA LEU A 29 21.19 -9.47 -34.54
C LEU A 29 21.29 -8.31 -35.56
N GLY A 30 21.97 -7.22 -35.21
CA GLY A 30 22.25 -6.11 -36.09
C GLY A 30 23.17 -6.52 -37.28
N GLY A 31 24.17 -7.35 -37.01
CA GLY A 31 25.05 -7.92 -38.01
C GLY A 31 24.33 -8.85 -39.00
N LEU A 32 23.44 -9.72 -38.48
CA LEU A 32 22.59 -10.59 -39.31
C LEU A 32 21.60 -9.77 -40.16
N PHE A 33 20.99 -8.75 -39.60
CA PHE A 33 20.08 -7.85 -40.29
C PHE A 33 20.78 -7.01 -41.37
N LEU A 34 22.05 -6.65 -41.17
CA LEU A 34 22.87 -5.92 -42.15
C LEU A 34 23.47 -6.85 -43.23
N TRP A 35 23.58 -8.17 -42.93
CA TRP A 35 24.13 -9.14 -43.92
C TRP A 35 23.08 -9.58 -44.94
N ASP A 36 21.81 -9.64 -44.60
CA ASP A 36 20.70 -9.99 -45.51
C ASP A 36 20.12 -8.78 -46.28
N GLY A 37 20.66 -7.61 -46.04
CA GLY A 37 20.18 -6.34 -46.59
C GLY A 37 20.76 -5.94 -47.92
N GLY A 38 20.50 -6.67 -48.99
CA GLY A 38 20.44 -6.10 -50.32
C GLY A 38 19.23 -5.16 -50.42
N PHE A 39 19.41 -3.86 -50.18
CA PHE A 39 18.36 -2.86 -50.41
C PHE A 39 18.14 -2.69 -51.91
N GLY A 40 17.48 -3.65 -52.59
CA GLY A 40 16.90 -3.50 -53.90
C GLY A 40 15.38 -3.49 -53.78
N GLU A 41 14.68 -2.53 -54.28
CA GLU A 41 13.24 -2.61 -54.43
C GLU A 41 12.89 -3.66 -55.49
N ASN A 42 12.37 -4.80 -55.09
CA ASN A 42 11.91 -5.87 -55.97
C ASN A 42 10.38 -5.74 -56.15
N LYS A 43 9.92 -5.75 -57.42
CA LYS A 43 8.50 -5.79 -57.75
C LYS A 43 8.19 -7.05 -58.56
N ASP A 44 7.23 -7.84 -58.07
CA ASP A 44 6.74 -8.99 -58.81
C ASP A 44 5.78 -8.52 -59.92
N MET A 45 5.91 -9.12 -61.12
CA MET A 45 5.04 -8.80 -62.25
C MET A 45 4.65 -10.08 -63.01
N SER A 46 3.59 -9.97 -63.81
CA SER A 46 3.14 -11.10 -64.64
C SER A 46 4.09 -11.32 -65.81
N TRP A 47 4.13 -12.56 -66.36
CA TRP A 47 4.95 -12.89 -67.51
C TRP A 47 4.62 -12.04 -68.75
N ASN A 48 3.36 -11.70 -68.95
CA ASN A 48 2.95 -10.89 -70.09
C ASN A 48 3.45 -9.45 -69.98
N GLU A 49 3.40 -8.85 -68.84
CA GLU A 49 3.95 -7.50 -68.59
C GLU A 49 5.45 -7.50 -68.71
N PHE A 50 6.14 -8.54 -68.19
CA PHE A 50 7.57 -8.67 -68.31
C PHE A 50 8.01 -8.78 -69.78
N ARG A 51 7.29 -9.57 -70.60
CA ARG A 51 7.53 -9.72 -72.05
C ARG A 51 7.31 -8.41 -72.79
N GLN A 52 6.28 -7.67 -72.44
CA GLN A 52 6.00 -6.36 -73.04
C GLN A 52 7.12 -5.38 -72.75
N MET A 53 7.62 -5.31 -71.52
CA MET A 53 8.74 -4.46 -71.12
C MET A 53 10.07 -4.92 -71.75
N MET A 54 10.26 -6.19 -71.95
CA MET A 54 11.41 -6.73 -72.66
C MET A 54 11.44 -6.29 -74.12
N ASN A 55 10.29 -6.32 -74.80
CA ASN A 55 10.13 -5.81 -76.18
C ASN A 55 10.33 -4.32 -76.29
N GLN A 56 10.10 -3.55 -75.20
CA GLN A 56 10.34 -2.11 -75.15
C GLN A 56 11.78 -1.75 -74.78
N GLY A 57 12.66 -2.72 -74.58
CA GLY A 57 14.07 -2.49 -74.22
C GLY A 57 14.24 -1.90 -72.82
N ALA A 58 13.32 -2.20 -71.87
CA ALA A 58 13.30 -1.65 -70.52
C ALA A 58 14.36 -2.25 -69.58
N PHE A 59 15.02 -3.34 -69.99
CA PHE A 59 15.95 -4.09 -69.15
C PHE A 59 17.41 -3.88 -69.58
N THR A 60 18.31 -3.85 -68.58
CA THR A 60 19.76 -3.81 -68.77
C THR A 60 20.40 -5.18 -68.64
N GLN A 61 19.90 -6.00 -67.70
CA GLN A 61 20.38 -7.35 -67.47
C GLN A 61 19.21 -8.22 -67.02
N ILE A 62 19.15 -9.46 -67.50
CA ILE A 62 18.14 -10.46 -67.11
C ILE A 62 18.88 -11.69 -66.59
N THR A 63 18.51 -12.15 -65.37
CA THR A 63 19.04 -13.39 -64.78
C THR A 63 17.93 -14.40 -64.72
N VAL A 64 18.10 -15.53 -65.37
CA VAL A 64 17.12 -16.64 -65.38
C VAL A 64 17.60 -17.74 -64.47
N ASP A 65 16.82 -18.04 -63.46
CA ASP A 65 17.03 -19.18 -62.57
C ASP A 65 16.30 -20.41 -63.13
N ARG A 66 17.09 -21.41 -63.52
CA ARG A 66 16.55 -22.64 -64.14
C ARG A 66 15.83 -23.52 -63.12
N GLY A 67 16.25 -23.48 -61.86
CA GLY A 67 15.66 -24.34 -60.78
C GLY A 67 14.30 -23.77 -60.32
N GLU A 68 14.21 -22.50 -60.09
CA GLU A 68 12.97 -21.85 -59.62
C GLU A 68 12.01 -21.44 -60.76
N LYS A 69 12.44 -21.55 -62.00
CA LYS A 69 11.71 -21.05 -63.18
C LYS A 69 11.30 -19.61 -63.05
N THR A 70 12.22 -18.76 -62.60
CA THR A 70 11.98 -17.33 -62.42
C THR A 70 13.01 -16.53 -63.25
N ALA A 71 12.58 -15.39 -63.75
CA ALA A 71 13.46 -14.41 -64.38
C ALA A 71 13.45 -13.14 -63.58
N THR A 72 14.65 -12.65 -63.22
CA THR A 72 14.85 -11.38 -62.51
C THR A 72 15.55 -10.41 -63.48
N ALA A 73 14.99 -9.24 -63.73
CA ALA A 73 15.55 -8.27 -64.61
C ALA A 73 15.85 -6.95 -63.92
N GLN A 74 17.01 -6.38 -64.19
CA GLN A 74 17.38 -5.02 -63.81
C GLN A 74 16.80 -4.03 -64.80
N LEU A 75 16.10 -3.01 -64.31
CA LEU A 75 15.48 -1.97 -65.08
C LEU A 75 16.52 -0.90 -65.54
N ASN A 76 16.32 -0.37 -66.72
CA ASN A 76 17.04 0.84 -67.12
C ASN A 76 16.43 2.07 -66.43
N LYS A 77 17.16 3.19 -66.39
CA LYS A 77 16.79 4.37 -65.62
C LYS A 77 15.40 4.95 -65.97
N ARG A 78 14.99 4.85 -67.24
CA ARG A 78 13.69 5.36 -67.73
C ARG A 78 12.53 4.45 -67.29
N ALA A 79 12.73 3.16 -67.34
CA ALA A 79 11.71 2.18 -66.90
C ALA A 79 11.57 2.16 -65.38
N ALA A 80 12.65 2.33 -64.63
CA ALA A 80 12.63 2.45 -63.18
C ALA A 80 11.83 3.67 -62.69
N ASP A 81 12.03 4.82 -63.29
CA ASP A 81 11.32 6.06 -62.93
C ASP A 81 9.81 6.01 -63.22
N SER A 82 9.38 5.16 -64.19
CA SER A 82 7.96 4.98 -64.52
C SER A 82 7.20 4.00 -63.61
N LEU A 83 7.91 3.04 -63.02
CA LEU A 83 7.31 1.97 -62.21
C LEU A 83 7.37 2.23 -60.71
N PHE A 84 8.27 3.07 -60.23
CA PHE A 84 8.49 3.38 -58.83
C PHE A 84 8.30 4.88 -58.57
N THR A 85 7.09 5.29 -58.20
CA THR A 85 6.65 6.69 -58.07
C THR A 85 6.90 7.35 -56.71
N HIS A 86 7.51 6.68 -55.73
CA HIS A 86 7.74 7.25 -54.40
C HIS A 86 9.22 7.32 -54.03
N ARG A 87 9.72 8.55 -53.96
CA ARG A 87 10.96 8.88 -53.24
C ARG A 87 10.67 9.07 -51.78
N SER A 88 11.13 8.15 -50.92
CA SER A 88 11.25 8.45 -49.51
C SER A 88 12.60 9.12 -49.23
N PRO A 89 12.64 10.30 -48.60
CA PRO A 89 13.89 10.94 -48.19
C PRO A 89 14.41 10.28 -46.92
N VAL A 90 15.44 9.43 -47.01
CA VAL A 90 16.22 9.02 -45.85
C VAL A 90 17.47 9.90 -45.78
N LEU A 91 17.64 10.51 -44.58
CA LEU A 91 18.72 11.42 -44.17
C LEU A 91 20.09 11.13 -44.79
N GLY A 92 20.62 12.13 -45.52
CA GLY A 92 22.00 12.58 -45.57
C GLY A 92 23.12 11.52 -45.58
N ARG A 93 23.18 10.62 -46.59
CA ARG A 93 24.40 9.91 -46.98
C ARG A 93 24.40 9.71 -48.50
N GLU A 94 25.58 9.87 -49.11
CA GLU A 94 25.82 9.72 -50.54
C GLU A 94 25.12 8.51 -51.15
N GLN A 95 24.43 8.75 -52.29
CA GLN A 95 23.63 7.78 -53.02
C GLN A 95 24.49 6.64 -53.54
N LYS A 96 24.50 5.50 -52.82
CA LYS A 96 24.80 4.21 -53.42
C LYS A 96 23.66 3.90 -54.39
N ARG A 97 23.99 3.56 -55.67
CA ARG A 97 23.00 3.24 -56.71
C ARG A 97 22.03 2.20 -56.24
N ILE A 98 20.76 2.56 -56.12
CA ILE A 98 19.66 1.60 -55.85
C ILE A 98 19.41 0.87 -57.16
N GLU A 99 19.58 -0.45 -57.18
CA GLU A 99 19.26 -1.30 -58.33
C GLU A 99 17.79 -1.70 -58.23
N TYR A 100 16.97 -1.21 -59.16
CA TYR A 100 15.57 -1.55 -59.27
C TYR A 100 15.42 -2.85 -60.05
N THR A 101 14.87 -3.90 -59.44
CA THR A 101 14.71 -5.19 -60.07
C THR A 101 13.25 -5.62 -60.10
N VAL A 102 12.88 -6.32 -61.18
CA VAL A 102 11.55 -6.91 -61.36
C VAL A 102 11.70 -8.42 -61.48
N LYS A 103 10.83 -9.18 -60.82
CA LYS A 103 10.83 -10.65 -60.82
C LYS A 103 9.54 -11.15 -61.46
N THR A 104 9.65 -12.22 -62.28
CA THR A 104 8.51 -12.89 -62.88
C THR A 104 8.71 -14.42 -62.90
N GLN A 105 7.64 -15.17 -62.87
CA GLN A 105 7.65 -16.60 -63.15
C GLN A 105 7.59 -16.84 -64.63
N ILE A 106 8.54 -17.62 -65.16
CA ILE A 106 8.59 -17.99 -66.59
C ILE A 106 7.89 -19.35 -66.81
N PRO A 107 7.14 -19.51 -67.91
CA PRO A 107 6.44 -20.78 -68.18
C PRO A 107 7.42 -21.94 -68.38
N THR A 108 8.45 -21.79 -69.20
CA THR A 108 9.59 -22.67 -69.39
C THR A 108 10.81 -21.85 -69.84
N VAL A 109 12.02 -22.39 -69.60
CA VAL A 109 13.28 -21.75 -70.03
C VAL A 109 13.33 -21.57 -71.55
N ASP A 110 12.83 -22.57 -72.28
CA ASP A 110 12.81 -22.55 -73.78
C ASP A 110 11.87 -21.46 -74.32
N ARG A 111 10.69 -21.31 -73.72
CA ARG A 111 9.76 -20.22 -74.06
C ARG A 111 10.30 -18.85 -73.69
N PHE A 112 11.09 -18.74 -72.65
CA PHE A 112 11.78 -17.52 -72.33
C PHE A 112 12.85 -17.20 -73.42
N ALA A 113 13.66 -18.19 -73.82
CA ALA A 113 14.69 -18.00 -74.85
C ALA A 113 14.06 -17.57 -76.18
N GLU A 114 12.96 -18.21 -76.59
CA GLU A 114 12.22 -17.86 -77.82
C GLU A 114 11.63 -16.42 -77.72
N ALA A 115 11.10 -16.04 -76.58
CA ALA A 115 10.61 -14.68 -76.34
C ALA A 115 11.72 -13.64 -76.32
N TYR A 116 12.91 -14.02 -75.83
CA TYR A 116 14.07 -13.16 -75.80
C TYR A 116 14.61 -12.93 -77.21
N ASP A 117 14.76 -13.99 -78.02
CA ASP A 117 15.27 -13.89 -79.38
C ASP A 117 14.34 -13.10 -80.30
N THR A 118 13.02 -13.19 -80.06
CA THR A 118 12.01 -12.41 -80.82
C THR A 118 11.85 -10.95 -80.34
N SER A 119 12.34 -10.60 -79.15
CA SER A 119 12.14 -9.26 -78.56
C SER A 119 13.07 -8.15 -79.10
N GLY A 120 14.16 -8.53 -79.70
CA GLY A 120 15.18 -7.58 -80.17
C GLY A 120 15.85 -6.75 -79.11
N THR A 121 15.74 -7.18 -77.81
CA THR A 121 16.32 -6.46 -76.66
C THR A 121 17.85 -6.63 -76.65
N THR A 122 18.57 -5.63 -76.16
CA THR A 122 20.03 -5.67 -75.97
C THR A 122 20.46 -6.02 -74.57
N ALA A 123 19.51 -6.41 -73.69
CA ALA A 123 19.79 -6.81 -72.32
C ALA A 123 20.64 -8.06 -72.26
N LYS A 124 21.62 -8.10 -71.37
CA LYS A 124 22.48 -9.30 -71.17
C LYS A 124 21.72 -10.34 -70.39
N VAL A 125 21.66 -11.58 -70.91
CA VAL A 125 21.03 -12.72 -70.18
C VAL A 125 22.11 -13.55 -69.52
N ALA A 126 21.93 -13.85 -68.22
CA ALA A 126 22.72 -14.75 -67.43
C ALA A 126 21.83 -15.88 -66.94
N TYR A 127 22.29 -17.15 -67.12
CA TYR A 127 21.59 -18.30 -66.58
C TYR A 127 22.29 -18.74 -65.31
N LYS A 128 21.51 -18.92 -64.24
CA LYS A 128 21.99 -19.42 -62.96
C LYS A 128 21.68 -20.94 -62.90
N GLU A 129 22.73 -21.76 -62.72
CA GLU A 129 22.57 -23.21 -62.53
C GLU A 129 22.20 -23.48 -61.09
N GLU A 130 21.52 -24.62 -60.85
CA GLU A 130 21.09 -25.10 -59.51
C GLU A 130 22.27 -25.16 -58.54
N SER A 131 22.35 -24.23 -57.60
CA SER A 131 23.21 -24.38 -56.43
C SER A 131 22.59 -25.46 -55.55
N SER A 132 23.38 -26.51 -55.28
CA SER A 132 22.97 -27.65 -54.44
C SER A 132 22.21 -27.20 -53.20
N ARG A 133 20.93 -27.57 -53.05
CA ARG A 133 20.05 -27.28 -51.89
C ARG A 133 20.69 -27.58 -50.55
N TRP A 134 21.66 -28.54 -50.54
CA TRP A 134 22.41 -28.91 -49.33
C TRP A 134 23.35 -27.82 -48.84
N ILE A 135 23.92 -26.99 -49.71
CA ILE A 135 24.85 -25.93 -49.31
C ILE A 135 24.09 -24.75 -48.66
N SER A 136 22.91 -24.44 -49.16
CA SER A 136 22.08 -23.39 -48.52
C SER A 136 21.47 -23.83 -47.18
N LEU A 137 21.07 -25.09 -47.05
CA LEU A 137 20.59 -25.66 -45.79
C LEU A 137 21.71 -25.72 -44.74
N THR A 138 22.92 -26.14 -45.09
CA THR A 138 24.05 -26.17 -44.16
C THR A 138 24.49 -24.77 -43.76
N ALA A 139 24.52 -23.82 -44.67
CA ALA A 139 24.86 -22.41 -44.38
C ALA A 139 23.88 -21.74 -43.39
N ASN A 140 22.60 -22.13 -43.44
CA ASN A 140 21.59 -21.60 -42.53
C ASN A 140 21.53 -22.31 -41.16
N ILE A 141 21.86 -23.60 -41.08
CA ILE A 141 21.77 -24.41 -39.84
C ILE A 141 23.05 -24.33 -39.01
N VAL A 142 24.23 -24.22 -39.60
CA VAL A 142 25.51 -24.14 -38.89
C VAL A 142 25.58 -22.99 -37.85
N PRO A 143 25.13 -21.76 -38.13
CA PRO A 143 25.11 -20.72 -37.12
C PRO A 143 24.27 -21.08 -35.88
N PHE A 144 23.11 -21.71 -36.06
CA PHE A 144 22.26 -22.13 -34.96
C PHE A 144 22.89 -23.25 -34.13
N ILE A 145 23.59 -24.17 -34.75
CA ILE A 145 24.35 -25.22 -34.05
C ILE A 145 25.49 -24.58 -33.24
N ILE A 146 26.22 -23.63 -33.80
CA ILE A 146 27.29 -22.93 -33.10
C ILE A 146 26.73 -22.15 -31.88
N ILE A 147 25.61 -21.49 -32.04
CA ILE A 147 24.92 -20.77 -30.96
C ILE A 147 24.47 -21.76 -29.88
N ALA A 148 23.87 -22.88 -30.25
CA ALA A 148 23.45 -23.93 -29.32
C ALA A 148 24.62 -24.51 -28.53
N LEU A 149 25.74 -24.83 -29.23
CA LEU A 149 26.97 -25.35 -28.60
C LEU A 149 27.60 -24.27 -27.67
N PHE A 150 27.59 -23.01 -28.08
CA PHE A 150 28.03 -21.88 -27.24
C PHE A 150 27.18 -21.76 -25.97
N TRP A 151 25.86 -21.90 -26.07
CA TRP A 151 24.96 -21.91 -24.93
C TRP A 151 25.20 -23.11 -24.02
N ILE A 152 25.38 -24.29 -24.58
CA ILE A 152 25.72 -25.52 -23.82
C ILE A 152 27.08 -25.33 -23.12
N TYR A 153 28.07 -24.74 -23.78
CA TYR A 153 29.38 -24.45 -23.19
C TYR A 153 29.28 -23.43 -22.04
N ILE A 154 28.53 -22.34 -22.21
CA ILE A 154 28.28 -21.35 -21.12
C ILE A 154 27.54 -22.00 -19.96
N PHE A 155 26.50 -22.79 -20.23
CA PHE A 155 25.78 -23.51 -19.18
C PHE A 155 26.69 -24.49 -18.42
N ARG A 156 27.56 -25.22 -19.12
CA ARG A 156 28.54 -26.11 -18.48
C ARG A 156 29.60 -25.35 -17.68
N ARG A 157 30.07 -24.21 -18.16
CA ARG A 157 31.08 -23.37 -17.48
C ARG A 157 30.50 -22.63 -16.29
N SER A 158 29.24 -22.18 -16.36
CA SER A 158 28.53 -21.56 -15.25
C SER A 158 28.14 -22.54 -14.15
N SER A 159 28.10 -23.87 -14.46
CA SER A 159 27.77 -24.94 -13.54
C SER A 159 28.97 -25.56 -12.82
N GLY A 160 30.18 -25.07 -13.05
CA GLY A 160 31.43 -25.56 -12.50
C GLY A 160 31.81 -25.02 -11.12
N GLY A 161 30.89 -25.10 -10.16
CA GLY A 161 31.15 -24.77 -8.75
C GLY A 161 30.10 -25.41 -7.85
N ALA A 162 30.44 -26.56 -7.25
CA ALA A 162 29.68 -27.32 -6.26
C ALA A 162 28.40 -28.04 -6.77
N GLY A 163 28.54 -29.33 -7.00
CA GLY A 163 27.59 -30.43 -6.92
C GLY A 163 26.08 -30.14 -6.84
N GLY A 164 25.39 -30.15 -7.99
CA GLY A 164 23.93 -30.07 -7.98
C GLY A 164 23.35 -30.07 -9.40
N GLY A 165 22.56 -31.07 -9.74
CA GLY A 165 22.02 -31.36 -11.07
C GLY A 165 21.31 -30.24 -11.80
N VAL A 166 21.27 -30.32 -13.10
CA VAL A 166 20.68 -29.41 -14.10
C VAL A 166 19.14 -29.32 -13.96
N GLY A 167 18.63 -28.88 -12.85
CA GLY A 167 17.19 -28.73 -12.60
C GLY A 167 16.85 -27.71 -11.49
N GLY A 168 17.86 -27.21 -10.76
CA GLY A 168 17.61 -26.48 -9.49
C GLY A 168 17.33 -24.99 -9.60
N GLY A 169 17.70 -24.29 -10.64
CA GLY A 169 17.63 -22.82 -10.70
C GLY A 169 16.27 -22.24 -11.00
N ILE A 170 15.54 -22.84 -11.91
CA ILE A 170 14.20 -22.33 -12.33
C ILE A 170 13.11 -22.76 -11.34
N PHE A 171 13.28 -23.94 -10.68
CA PHE A 171 12.34 -24.49 -9.70
C PHE A 171 12.47 -23.89 -8.29
N ASN A 172 13.55 -23.14 -7.99
CA ASN A 172 13.71 -22.48 -6.70
C ASN A 172 12.92 -21.15 -6.57
N ILE A 173 12.44 -20.59 -7.65
CA ILE A 173 11.62 -19.36 -7.65
C ILE A 173 10.26 -19.62 -6.99
N SER A 174 9.77 -20.86 -7.05
CA SER A 174 8.47 -21.25 -6.49
C SER A 174 8.51 -21.63 -5.00
N LYS A 175 9.71 -21.77 -4.39
CA LYS A 175 9.80 -22.10 -2.96
C LYS A 175 9.37 -20.93 -2.10
N SER A 176 8.59 -21.21 -1.07
CA SER A 176 8.16 -20.24 -0.08
C SER A 176 9.39 -19.60 0.59
N LYS A 177 9.38 -18.25 0.67
CA LYS A 177 10.36 -17.47 1.43
C LYS A 177 9.87 -17.24 2.87
N ALA A 178 8.94 -18.06 3.38
CA ALA A 178 8.45 -17.93 4.74
C ALA A 178 9.61 -17.82 5.72
N GLN A 179 9.60 -16.77 6.51
CA GLN A 179 10.55 -16.62 7.60
C GLN A 179 10.14 -17.58 8.72
N LEU A 180 10.94 -18.61 8.93
CA LEU A 180 10.75 -19.52 10.04
C LEU A 180 11.40 -18.91 11.29
N TYR A 181 10.58 -18.55 12.25
CA TYR A 181 11.04 -18.23 13.61
C TYR A 181 11.01 -19.51 14.43
N GLU A 182 12.19 -20.09 14.73
CA GLU A 182 12.28 -21.26 15.59
C GLU A 182 11.93 -20.91 17.05
N LYS A 183 11.61 -21.91 17.85
CA LYS A 183 11.17 -21.79 19.26
C LYS A 183 12.09 -20.89 20.12
N GLU A 184 13.40 -20.86 19.80
CA GLU A 184 14.40 -20.06 20.52
C GLU A 184 14.47 -18.59 20.03
N SER A 185 13.88 -18.26 18.88
CA SER A 185 13.94 -16.92 18.27
C SER A 185 12.69 -16.06 18.55
N THR A 186 11.59 -16.64 19.00
CA THR A 186 10.39 -15.88 19.40
C THR A 186 10.46 -15.57 20.90
N SER A 187 11.18 -14.50 21.24
CA SER A 187 11.25 -13.98 22.63
C SER A 187 10.00 -13.17 23.03
N VAL A 188 9.11 -12.88 22.08
CA VAL A 188 7.92 -12.05 22.31
C VAL A 188 6.83 -12.87 22.98
N THR A 189 6.32 -12.38 24.11
CA THR A 189 5.25 -12.98 24.92
C THR A 189 4.09 -12.00 25.07
N PHE A 190 2.99 -12.39 25.72
CA PHE A 190 1.89 -11.47 26.03
C PHE A 190 2.29 -10.31 26.95
N ASN A 191 3.40 -10.42 27.69
CA ASN A 191 3.95 -9.33 28.51
C ASN A 191 4.54 -8.19 27.67
N ASP A 192 4.87 -8.45 26.42
CA ASP A 192 5.39 -7.45 25.48
C ASP A 192 4.26 -6.80 24.66
N VAL A 193 3.05 -7.30 24.77
CA VAL A 193 1.84 -6.77 24.16
C VAL A 193 1.07 -6.03 25.24
N ALA A 194 1.09 -4.71 25.21
CA ALA A 194 0.32 -3.86 26.12
C ALA A 194 -1.10 -3.67 25.59
N GLY A 195 -2.08 -3.48 26.47
CA GLY A 195 -3.48 -3.36 26.11
C GLY A 195 -4.07 -4.60 25.44
N LEU A 196 -5.08 -4.42 24.60
CA LEU A 196 -5.74 -5.46 23.81
C LEU A 196 -6.33 -6.59 24.69
N HIS A 197 -6.92 -6.24 25.82
CA HIS A 197 -7.36 -7.21 26.81
C HIS A 197 -8.36 -8.23 26.24
N GLU A 198 -9.37 -7.78 25.49
CA GLU A 198 -10.39 -8.64 24.87
C GLU A 198 -9.77 -9.56 23.81
N ALA A 199 -8.94 -9.00 22.93
CA ALA A 199 -8.25 -9.78 21.90
C ALA A 199 -7.29 -10.81 22.51
N LYS A 200 -6.63 -10.50 23.63
CA LYS A 200 -5.78 -11.46 24.36
C LYS A 200 -6.60 -12.61 24.91
N VAL A 201 -7.74 -12.35 25.55
CA VAL A 201 -8.62 -13.40 26.10
C VAL A 201 -9.07 -14.35 24.99
N GLU A 202 -9.51 -13.83 23.84
CA GLU A 202 -9.93 -14.68 22.72
C GLU A 202 -8.78 -15.51 22.13
N ILE A 203 -7.59 -14.92 22.08
CA ILE A 203 -6.44 -15.58 21.45
C ILE A 203 -5.72 -16.53 22.43
N GLU A 204 -5.87 -16.33 23.75
CA GLU A 204 -5.40 -17.26 24.78
C GLU A 204 -6.06 -18.64 24.67
N GLU A 205 -7.31 -18.71 24.22
CA GLU A 205 -7.96 -20.00 23.93
C GLU A 205 -7.16 -20.78 22.86
N ILE A 206 -6.61 -20.09 21.87
CA ILE A 206 -5.78 -20.70 20.82
C ILE A 206 -4.46 -21.21 21.42
N VAL A 207 -3.84 -20.44 22.32
CA VAL A 207 -2.61 -20.85 23.04
C VAL A 207 -2.89 -22.08 23.92
N HIS A 208 -3.95 -22.05 24.71
CA HIS A 208 -4.35 -23.17 25.55
C HIS A 208 -4.60 -24.44 24.76
N PHE A 209 -5.20 -24.27 23.56
CA PHE A 209 -5.43 -25.38 22.65
C PHE A 209 -4.11 -25.95 22.11
N LEU A 210 -3.18 -25.11 21.63
CA LEU A 210 -1.88 -25.57 21.14
C LEU A 210 -1.06 -26.27 22.21
N LYS A 211 -1.17 -25.82 23.48
CA LYS A 211 -0.51 -26.46 24.64
C LYS A 211 -1.16 -27.80 25.02
N ASN A 212 -2.50 -27.91 24.97
CA ASN A 212 -3.25 -29.06 25.48
C ASN A 212 -4.41 -29.49 24.55
N PRO A 213 -4.15 -29.97 23.33
CA PRO A 213 -5.21 -30.31 22.38
C PRO A 213 -6.15 -31.45 22.85
N ALA A 214 -5.65 -32.38 23.66
CA ALA A 214 -6.43 -33.53 24.13
C ALA A 214 -7.63 -33.14 24.99
N LYS A 215 -7.53 -32.10 25.81
CA LYS A 215 -8.60 -31.62 26.69
C LYS A 215 -9.84 -31.19 25.90
N TYR A 216 -9.65 -30.56 24.76
CA TYR A 216 -10.74 -30.03 23.92
C TYR A 216 -11.39 -31.13 23.08
N THR A 217 -10.56 -32.04 22.53
CA THR A 217 -11.06 -33.16 21.70
C THR A 217 -11.87 -34.19 22.50
N GLN A 218 -11.53 -34.42 23.77
CA GLN A 218 -12.28 -35.33 24.64
C GLN A 218 -13.73 -34.87 24.89
N LEU A 219 -13.98 -33.56 24.90
CA LEU A 219 -15.32 -32.99 25.06
C LEU A 219 -16.09 -32.86 23.73
N GLY A 220 -15.53 -33.33 22.61
CA GLY A 220 -16.11 -33.22 21.27
C GLY A 220 -16.00 -31.83 20.64
N GLY A 221 -15.23 -30.93 21.23
CA GLY A 221 -14.95 -29.59 20.70
C GLY A 221 -14.20 -29.66 19.37
N LYS A 222 -14.63 -28.85 18.39
CA LYS A 222 -13.91 -28.65 17.14
C LYS A 222 -13.01 -27.43 17.29
N ILE A 223 -11.76 -27.61 16.94
CA ILE A 223 -10.72 -26.58 16.98
C ILE A 223 -10.90 -25.61 15.82
N PRO A 224 -10.82 -24.30 16.04
CA PRO A 224 -10.75 -23.35 14.94
C PRO A 224 -9.49 -23.61 14.12
N LYS A 225 -9.63 -23.77 12.81
CA LYS A 225 -8.50 -23.93 11.91
C LYS A 225 -7.76 -22.62 11.66
N GLY A 226 -8.46 -21.50 11.78
CA GLY A 226 -7.91 -20.19 11.57
C GLY A 226 -8.62 -19.09 12.31
N ALA A 227 -7.88 -18.02 12.63
CA ALA A 227 -8.44 -16.79 13.16
C ALA A 227 -7.94 -15.59 12.35
N LEU A 228 -8.83 -14.63 12.13
CA LEU A 228 -8.56 -13.39 11.40
C LEU A 228 -8.47 -12.23 12.38
N LEU A 229 -7.31 -11.57 12.44
CA LEU A 229 -7.08 -10.34 13.18
C LEU A 229 -7.51 -9.16 12.31
N VAL A 230 -8.52 -8.42 12.74
CA VAL A 230 -9.11 -7.30 12.00
C VAL A 230 -8.91 -6.02 12.78
N GLY A 231 -8.44 -4.95 12.15
CA GLY A 231 -8.33 -3.65 12.81
C GLY A 231 -7.46 -2.65 12.05
N PRO A 232 -7.40 -1.40 12.50
CA PRO A 232 -6.60 -0.34 11.89
C PRO A 232 -5.10 -0.69 11.84
N PRO A 233 -4.33 -0.07 10.92
CA PRO A 233 -2.88 -0.25 10.88
C PRO A 233 -2.23 0.22 12.18
N GLY A 234 -1.12 -0.42 12.57
CA GLY A 234 -0.35 -0.01 13.75
C GLY A 234 -0.90 -0.46 15.11
N THR A 235 -2.03 -1.20 15.15
CA THR A 235 -2.65 -1.66 16.41
C THR A 235 -2.00 -2.88 17.04
N GLY A 236 -0.94 -3.44 16.43
CA GLY A 236 -0.18 -4.54 17.03
C GLY A 236 -0.59 -5.94 16.57
N LYS A 237 -1.39 -6.11 15.52
CA LYS A 237 -1.85 -7.41 15.00
C LYS A 237 -0.70 -8.41 14.78
N THR A 238 0.36 -7.99 14.09
CA THR A 238 1.55 -8.81 13.83
C THR A 238 2.32 -9.14 15.12
N LEU A 239 2.37 -8.19 16.08
CA LEU A 239 3.00 -8.39 17.39
C LEU A 239 2.22 -9.42 18.21
N LEU A 240 0.89 -9.30 18.23
CA LEU A 240 0.00 -10.24 18.93
C LEU A 240 0.15 -11.66 18.37
N ALA A 241 0.19 -11.82 17.02
CA ALA A 241 0.41 -13.13 16.40
C ALA A 241 1.77 -13.76 16.79
N LYS A 242 2.82 -12.96 16.90
CA LYS A 242 4.14 -13.41 17.38
C LYS A 242 4.09 -13.81 18.85
N ALA A 243 3.39 -13.04 19.69
CA ALA A 243 3.23 -13.32 21.11
C ALA A 243 2.50 -14.66 21.35
N VAL A 244 1.49 -14.97 20.53
CA VAL A 244 0.79 -16.28 20.58
C VAL A 244 1.77 -17.44 20.37
N ALA A 245 2.64 -17.32 19.37
CA ALA A 245 3.61 -18.37 19.08
C ALA A 245 4.67 -18.50 20.19
N GLY A 246 5.15 -17.37 20.72
CA GLY A 246 6.06 -17.34 21.86
C GLY A 246 5.45 -17.94 23.10
N GLU A 247 4.20 -17.59 23.42
CA GLU A 247 3.48 -18.12 24.57
C GLU A 247 3.14 -19.62 24.45
N ALA A 248 2.75 -20.05 23.23
CA ALA A 248 2.49 -21.45 22.95
C ALA A 248 3.76 -22.30 22.81
N HIS A 249 4.92 -21.68 22.65
CA HIS A 249 6.20 -22.33 22.37
C HIS A 249 6.18 -23.24 21.14
N VAL A 250 5.57 -22.79 20.05
CA VAL A 250 5.48 -23.50 18.77
C VAL A 250 6.21 -22.74 17.66
N PRO A 251 6.64 -23.43 16.57
CA PRO A 251 7.19 -22.79 15.40
C PRO A 251 6.21 -21.79 14.77
N PHE A 252 6.76 -20.68 14.30
CA PHE A 252 6.00 -19.58 13.69
C PHE A 252 6.48 -19.32 12.27
N PHE A 253 5.57 -19.47 11.30
CA PHE A 253 5.82 -19.17 9.89
C PHE A 253 5.14 -17.87 9.53
N SER A 254 5.89 -16.84 9.17
CA SER A 254 5.34 -15.53 8.80
C SER A 254 5.57 -15.21 7.34
N LEU A 255 4.50 -14.79 6.66
CA LEU A 255 4.53 -14.27 5.29
C LEU A 255 3.61 -13.07 5.17
N ALA A 256 3.93 -12.18 4.24
CA ALA A 256 2.99 -11.15 3.80
C ALA A 256 2.10 -11.69 2.67
N GLY A 257 0.84 -11.26 2.62
CA GLY A 257 -0.06 -11.60 1.52
C GLY A 257 0.50 -11.22 0.14
N SER A 258 1.25 -10.11 0.09
CA SER A 258 1.96 -9.68 -1.12
C SER A 258 3.01 -10.69 -1.62
N ASP A 259 3.59 -11.53 -0.73
CA ASP A 259 4.57 -12.54 -1.13
C ASP A 259 3.99 -13.65 -2.01
N PHE A 260 2.66 -13.79 -1.99
CA PHE A 260 1.94 -14.74 -2.84
C PHE A 260 1.54 -14.15 -4.19
N VAL A 261 1.60 -12.83 -4.35
CA VAL A 261 1.23 -12.16 -5.60
C VAL A 261 2.47 -12.02 -6.48
N GLU A 262 2.55 -12.83 -7.52
CA GLU A 262 3.67 -12.83 -8.48
C GLU A 262 3.15 -12.61 -9.90
N MET A 263 4.03 -12.15 -10.81
CA MET A 263 3.67 -11.96 -12.22
C MET A 263 3.61 -13.27 -13.03
N PHE A 264 4.16 -14.36 -12.48
CA PHE A 264 4.20 -15.66 -13.17
C PHE A 264 3.08 -16.58 -12.70
N VAL A 265 2.31 -17.10 -13.65
CA VAL A 265 1.16 -17.96 -13.38
C VAL A 265 1.59 -19.24 -12.62
N GLY A 266 0.89 -19.55 -11.53
CA GLY A 266 1.07 -20.74 -10.71
C GLY A 266 2.16 -20.66 -9.63
N VAL A 267 2.97 -19.59 -9.59
CA VAL A 267 4.02 -19.43 -8.57
C VAL A 267 3.42 -19.18 -7.18
N GLY A 268 2.42 -18.32 -7.08
CA GLY A 268 1.72 -18.05 -5.82
C GLY A 268 1.08 -19.32 -5.24
N ALA A 269 0.34 -20.05 -6.04
CA ALA A 269 -0.27 -21.32 -5.65
C ALA A 269 0.76 -22.37 -5.23
N SER A 270 1.93 -22.41 -5.89
CA SER A 270 3.03 -23.32 -5.51
C SER A 270 3.65 -22.94 -4.17
N ARG A 271 3.80 -21.63 -3.86
CA ARG A 271 4.29 -21.16 -2.56
C ARG A 271 3.32 -21.51 -1.42
N VAL A 272 2.03 -21.39 -1.66
CA VAL A 272 1.00 -21.80 -0.68
C VAL A 272 1.17 -23.29 -0.37
N ARG A 273 1.25 -24.17 -1.38
CA ARG A 273 1.44 -25.61 -1.17
C ARG A 273 2.72 -25.93 -0.40
N ASP A 274 3.82 -25.28 -0.74
CA ASP A 274 5.13 -25.49 -0.09
C ASP A 274 5.10 -25.05 1.39
N LEU A 275 4.48 -23.89 1.68
CA LEU A 275 4.26 -23.40 3.04
C LEU A 275 3.48 -24.41 3.88
N PHE A 276 2.31 -24.84 3.40
CA PHE A 276 1.46 -25.80 4.15
C PHE A 276 2.11 -27.17 4.28
N LYS A 277 2.88 -27.62 3.29
CA LYS A 277 3.68 -28.84 3.39
C LYS A 277 4.73 -28.73 4.50
N THR A 278 5.49 -27.64 4.53
CA THR A 278 6.51 -27.40 5.56
C THR A 278 5.89 -27.28 6.95
N ALA A 279 4.74 -26.63 7.06
CA ALA A 279 4.01 -26.53 8.31
C ALA A 279 3.50 -27.89 8.81
N LYS A 280 3.01 -28.77 7.91
CA LYS A 280 2.62 -30.14 8.26
C LYS A 280 3.79 -30.98 8.79
N GLU A 281 5.00 -30.76 8.31
CA GLU A 281 6.22 -31.44 8.77
C GLU A 281 6.67 -30.95 10.16
N LYS A 282 6.30 -29.72 10.54
CA LYS A 282 6.71 -29.08 11.82
C LYS A 282 5.54 -28.85 12.79
N ALA A 283 4.43 -29.54 12.61
CA ALA A 283 3.30 -29.44 13.53
C ALA A 283 3.64 -29.98 14.95
N PRO A 284 3.15 -29.35 16.05
CA PRO A 284 2.24 -28.20 16.08
C PRO A 284 2.94 -26.87 15.75
N CYS A 285 2.28 -26.01 14.93
CA CYS A 285 2.84 -24.74 14.49
C CYS A 285 1.75 -23.71 14.17
N ILE A 286 2.17 -22.44 14.04
CA ILE A 286 1.32 -21.35 13.60
C ILE A 286 1.82 -20.85 12.23
N ILE A 287 0.89 -20.68 11.28
CA ILE A 287 1.10 -19.97 10.02
C ILE A 287 0.46 -18.58 10.19
N PHE A 288 1.23 -17.54 9.99
CA PHE A 288 0.73 -16.17 10.01
C PHE A 288 0.84 -15.52 8.63
N ILE A 289 -0.29 -14.99 8.15
CA ILE A 289 -0.38 -14.30 6.86
C ILE A 289 -0.78 -12.86 7.15
N ASP A 290 0.19 -11.95 7.04
CA ASP A 290 -0.09 -10.52 7.18
C ASP A 290 -0.67 -9.95 5.88
N GLU A 291 -1.49 -8.91 5.97
CA GLU A 291 -2.14 -8.27 4.82
C GLU A 291 -2.83 -9.28 3.89
N ILE A 292 -3.65 -10.18 4.45
CA ILE A 292 -4.34 -11.24 3.68
C ILE A 292 -5.20 -10.68 2.55
N ASP A 293 -5.66 -9.44 2.64
CA ASP A 293 -6.43 -8.73 1.62
C ASP A 293 -5.66 -8.54 0.31
N ALA A 294 -4.33 -8.62 0.32
CA ALA A 294 -3.53 -8.67 -0.91
C ALA A 294 -3.90 -9.86 -1.81
N VAL A 295 -4.27 -11.01 -1.24
CA VAL A 295 -4.66 -12.23 -1.95
C VAL A 295 -6.16 -12.47 -1.86
N GLY A 296 -6.77 -12.19 -0.70
CA GLY A 296 -8.12 -12.59 -0.31
C GLY A 296 -9.22 -11.64 -0.75
N ARG A 297 -8.98 -10.66 -1.59
CA ARG A 297 -9.99 -9.68 -2.01
C ARG A 297 -11.10 -10.32 -2.83
N ALA A 298 -12.36 -9.97 -2.52
CA ALA A 298 -13.55 -10.39 -3.25
C ALA A 298 -13.48 -10.06 -4.75
N ARG A 299 -14.12 -10.91 -5.56
CA ARG A 299 -14.17 -10.76 -7.02
C ARG A 299 -14.90 -9.49 -7.41
N GLY A 300 -14.21 -8.51 -7.96
CA GLY A 300 -14.81 -7.31 -8.52
C GLY A 300 -15.46 -7.59 -9.89
N ARG A 301 -16.62 -7.02 -10.15
CA ARG A 301 -17.34 -7.10 -11.44
C ARG A 301 -16.61 -6.43 -12.62
N ASN A 302 -15.53 -5.72 -12.40
CA ASN A 302 -14.75 -5.09 -13.47
C ASN A 302 -13.69 -6.07 -14.00
N ASN A 303 -14.04 -6.74 -15.10
CA ASN A 303 -13.16 -7.53 -15.95
C ASN A 303 -12.13 -6.63 -16.68
N ASN A 304 -11.13 -6.11 -16.02
CA ASN A 304 -9.98 -5.51 -16.66
C ASN A 304 -8.75 -6.42 -16.51
N LEU A 305 -8.58 -7.25 -17.57
CA LEU A 305 -7.34 -7.78 -18.13
C LEU A 305 -6.24 -8.31 -17.17
N GLY A 306 -6.18 -9.63 -17.07
CA GLY A 306 -4.90 -10.39 -16.94
C GLY A 306 -4.23 -10.51 -15.57
N GLY A 307 -4.51 -9.63 -14.62
CA GLY A 307 -3.86 -9.65 -13.30
C GLY A 307 -4.67 -10.33 -12.19
N ASN A 308 -5.95 -10.60 -12.42
CA ASN A 308 -6.85 -11.18 -11.42
C ASN A 308 -6.78 -12.71 -11.35
N ASP A 309 -6.47 -13.38 -12.46
CA ASP A 309 -6.48 -14.85 -12.56
C ASP A 309 -5.45 -15.51 -11.62
N GLU A 310 -4.26 -14.91 -11.47
CA GLU A 310 -3.22 -15.45 -10.60
C GLU A 310 -3.56 -15.32 -9.12
N ARG A 311 -4.16 -14.19 -8.74
CA ARG A 311 -4.63 -13.98 -7.35
C ARG A 311 -5.75 -14.96 -7.00
N GLU A 312 -6.71 -15.18 -7.92
CA GLU A 312 -7.78 -16.15 -7.72
C GLU A 312 -7.25 -17.58 -7.62
N ASN A 313 -6.28 -17.96 -8.45
CA ASN A 313 -5.63 -19.27 -8.37
C ASN A 313 -4.94 -19.46 -7.03
N THR A 314 -4.24 -18.45 -6.55
CA THR A 314 -3.56 -18.47 -5.26
C THR A 314 -4.55 -18.53 -4.10
N LEU A 315 -5.63 -17.73 -4.14
CA LEU A 315 -6.71 -17.79 -3.16
C LEU A 315 -7.36 -19.18 -3.13
N ASN A 316 -7.73 -19.72 -4.28
CA ASN A 316 -8.34 -21.05 -4.37
C ASN A 316 -7.40 -22.14 -3.82
N GLN A 317 -6.09 -22.03 -4.04
CA GLN A 317 -5.12 -22.95 -3.46
C GLN A 317 -5.04 -22.79 -1.94
N LEU A 318 -5.05 -21.55 -1.40
CA LEU A 318 -5.09 -21.30 0.03
C LEU A 318 -6.33 -21.94 0.67
N LEU A 319 -7.51 -21.73 0.08
CA LEU A 319 -8.76 -22.32 0.54
C LEU A 319 -8.69 -23.86 0.52
N THR A 320 -8.11 -24.45 -0.54
CA THR A 320 -7.94 -25.90 -0.69
C THR A 320 -7.00 -26.47 0.38
N GLU A 321 -5.89 -25.80 0.67
CA GLU A 321 -4.97 -26.24 1.71
C GLU A 321 -5.59 -26.14 3.11
N MET A 322 -6.35 -25.06 3.39
CA MET A 322 -7.07 -24.90 4.66
C MET A 322 -8.16 -25.96 4.83
N ASP A 323 -8.87 -26.34 3.78
CA ASP A 323 -9.86 -27.42 3.83
C ASP A 323 -9.19 -28.79 3.96
N GLY A 324 -8.01 -28.95 3.38
CA GLY A 324 -7.28 -30.22 3.26
C GLY A 324 -6.58 -30.69 4.54
N PHE A 325 -6.48 -29.89 5.60
CA PHE A 325 -5.97 -30.38 6.87
C PHE A 325 -7.09 -30.67 7.88
N GLY A 326 -6.96 -31.78 8.60
CA GLY A 326 -7.96 -32.18 9.59
C GLY A 326 -7.99 -31.26 10.80
N THR A 327 -9.10 -31.25 11.52
CA THR A 327 -9.29 -30.43 12.72
C THR A 327 -8.28 -30.68 13.85
N ASN A 328 -7.51 -31.78 13.78
CA ASN A 328 -6.55 -32.18 14.81
C ASN A 328 -5.09 -32.16 14.31
N SER A 329 -4.79 -31.45 13.25
CA SER A 329 -3.44 -31.42 12.65
C SER A 329 -2.41 -30.62 13.49
N GLY A 330 -2.84 -29.89 14.52
CA GLY A 330 -1.96 -29.03 15.32
C GLY A 330 -1.47 -27.78 14.57
N ILE A 331 -2.05 -27.47 13.40
CA ILE A 331 -1.72 -26.27 12.62
C ILE A 331 -2.85 -25.26 12.79
N ILE A 332 -2.50 -24.03 13.15
CA ILE A 332 -3.43 -22.90 13.20
C ILE A 332 -2.95 -21.84 12.23
N VAL A 333 -3.87 -21.33 11.42
CA VAL A 333 -3.61 -20.23 10.48
C VAL A 333 -4.13 -18.93 11.11
N LEU A 334 -3.24 -18.00 11.41
CA LEU A 334 -3.60 -16.64 11.80
C LEU A 334 -3.46 -15.76 10.58
N ALA A 335 -4.42 -14.90 10.31
CA ALA A 335 -4.27 -13.88 9.28
C ALA A 335 -4.56 -12.50 9.85
N ALA A 336 -3.97 -11.47 9.26
CA ALA A 336 -4.24 -10.08 9.62
C ALA A 336 -4.69 -9.27 8.41
N THR A 337 -5.64 -8.36 8.62
CA THR A 337 -6.07 -7.40 7.62
C THR A 337 -6.48 -6.07 8.26
N ASN A 338 -6.32 -5.00 7.51
CA ASN A 338 -6.86 -3.70 7.87
C ASN A 338 -8.27 -3.48 7.26
N ARG A 339 -8.70 -4.37 6.35
CA ARG A 339 -9.92 -4.22 5.56
C ARG A 339 -10.65 -5.54 5.40
N ALA A 340 -11.39 -5.93 6.42
CA ALA A 340 -12.21 -7.14 6.37
C ALA A 340 -13.38 -7.03 5.37
N ASP A 341 -13.83 -5.80 5.09
CA ASP A 341 -14.93 -5.45 4.17
C ASP A 341 -14.69 -5.90 2.73
N ILE A 342 -13.43 -5.98 2.30
CA ILE A 342 -13.08 -6.34 0.91
C ILE A 342 -12.73 -7.82 0.74
N LEU A 343 -12.71 -8.62 1.83
CA LEU A 343 -12.35 -10.02 1.76
C LEU A 343 -13.44 -10.88 1.10
N ASP A 344 -13.01 -11.91 0.38
CA ASP A 344 -13.92 -12.91 -0.19
C ASP A 344 -14.62 -13.68 0.95
N ALA A 345 -15.96 -13.73 0.90
CA ALA A 345 -16.78 -14.42 1.89
C ALA A 345 -16.41 -15.91 2.05
N ALA A 346 -15.77 -16.52 1.05
CA ALA A 346 -15.29 -17.90 1.15
C ALA A 346 -14.20 -18.08 2.20
N LEU A 347 -13.39 -17.05 2.48
CA LEU A 347 -12.38 -17.08 3.54
C LEU A 347 -12.99 -17.13 4.94
N LEU A 348 -14.14 -16.48 5.13
CA LEU A 348 -14.82 -16.32 6.42
C LEU A 348 -15.79 -17.48 6.76
N ARG A 349 -15.81 -18.54 5.94
CA ARG A 349 -16.66 -19.70 6.19
C ARG A 349 -16.08 -20.60 7.30
N ALA A 350 -17.00 -21.29 8.01
CA ALA A 350 -16.63 -22.28 9.02
C ALA A 350 -15.60 -23.30 8.49
N GLY A 351 -14.56 -23.56 9.29
CA GLY A 351 -13.46 -24.43 8.92
C GLY A 351 -12.31 -23.72 8.19
N ARG A 352 -12.36 -22.39 8.06
CA ARG A 352 -11.29 -21.52 7.53
C ARG A 352 -10.98 -20.45 8.56
N PHE A 353 -11.26 -19.16 8.30
CA PHE A 353 -11.17 -18.07 9.27
C PHE A 353 -12.54 -17.88 9.93
N ASP A 354 -12.92 -18.82 10.75
CA ASP A 354 -14.22 -18.86 11.44
C ASP A 354 -14.27 -17.99 12.69
N ARG A 355 -13.13 -17.54 13.19
CA ARG A 355 -13.03 -16.53 14.26
C ARG A 355 -12.47 -15.22 13.69
N GLN A 356 -13.15 -14.14 14.02
CA GLN A 356 -12.69 -12.77 13.74
C GLN A 356 -12.40 -12.10 15.08
N ILE A 357 -11.14 -11.74 15.29
CA ILE A 357 -10.67 -11.08 16.51
C ILE A 357 -10.41 -9.62 16.15
N TYR A 358 -11.16 -8.73 16.76
CA TYR A 358 -11.03 -7.30 16.52
C TYR A 358 -9.91 -6.72 17.36
N VAL A 359 -9.02 -5.97 16.72
CA VAL A 359 -7.85 -5.30 17.29
C VAL A 359 -8.01 -3.82 17.04
N ASP A 360 -8.80 -3.18 17.88
CA ASP A 360 -9.17 -1.77 17.75
C ASP A 360 -8.05 -0.82 18.15
N LEU A 361 -8.26 0.48 17.96
CA LEU A 361 -7.35 1.50 18.49
C LEU A 361 -7.39 1.47 20.02
N PRO A 362 -6.23 1.67 20.68
CA PRO A 362 -6.14 1.60 22.13
C PRO A 362 -6.88 2.75 22.80
N ASP A 363 -7.60 2.46 23.89
CA ASP A 363 -8.19 3.46 24.78
C ASP A 363 -7.11 4.20 25.60
N VAL A 364 -7.51 5.11 26.48
CA VAL A 364 -6.57 5.90 27.28
C VAL A 364 -5.72 5.01 28.23
N HIS A 365 -6.29 3.92 28.74
CA HIS A 365 -5.59 3.00 29.65
C HIS A 365 -4.63 2.12 28.87
N ASP A 366 -5.08 1.57 27.75
CA ASP A 366 -4.24 0.79 26.84
C ASP A 366 -3.06 1.62 26.36
N ARG A 367 -3.29 2.90 26.00
CA ARG A 367 -2.20 3.81 25.60
C ARG A 367 -1.19 4.02 26.72
N LYS A 368 -1.65 4.14 27.96
CA LYS A 368 -0.76 4.23 29.12
C LYS A 368 0.12 3.00 29.22
N GLU A 369 -0.46 1.79 29.12
CA GLU A 369 0.30 0.53 29.14
C GLU A 369 1.30 0.46 27.96
N ILE A 370 0.89 0.87 26.76
CA ILE A 370 1.73 0.90 25.57
C ILE A 370 2.90 1.87 25.77
N PHE A 371 2.67 3.06 26.33
CA PHE A 371 3.74 4.00 26.69
C PHE A 371 4.72 3.36 27.67
N LEU A 372 4.24 2.70 28.73
CA LEU A 372 5.11 2.03 29.71
C LEU A 372 6.02 0.99 29.06
N VAL A 373 5.52 0.24 28.06
CA VAL A 373 6.36 -0.71 27.31
C VAL A 373 7.42 0.00 26.47
N HIS A 374 7.05 1.05 25.74
CA HIS A 374 7.98 1.76 24.86
C HIS A 374 8.94 2.69 25.60
N LEU A 375 8.64 3.08 26.83
CA LEU A 375 9.51 3.88 27.69
C LEU A 375 10.61 3.05 28.38
N ARG A 376 10.42 1.72 28.54
CA ARG A 376 11.41 0.84 29.20
C ARG A 376 12.86 1.00 28.71
N PRO A 377 13.13 1.08 27.37
CA PRO A 377 14.49 1.23 26.87
C PRO A 377 15.02 2.67 26.91
N LEU A 378 14.19 3.68 27.26
CA LEU A 378 14.51 5.09 27.18
C LEU A 378 14.98 5.64 28.54
N LYS A 379 15.88 6.63 28.49
CA LYS A 379 16.28 7.39 29.67
C LYS A 379 15.39 8.61 29.82
N ILE A 380 14.37 8.51 30.64
CA ILE A 380 13.42 9.59 30.92
C ILE A 380 13.75 10.26 32.27
N ASP A 381 13.39 11.53 32.41
CA ASP A 381 13.47 12.24 33.67
C ASP A 381 12.15 12.15 34.48
N GLU A 382 12.16 12.67 35.71
CA GLU A 382 10.99 12.63 36.62
C GLU A 382 9.83 13.51 36.16
N SER A 383 10.04 14.42 35.19
CA SER A 383 8.99 15.30 34.66
C SER A 383 8.02 14.58 33.72
N VAL A 384 8.32 13.36 33.28
CA VAL A 384 7.54 12.61 32.30
C VAL A 384 6.36 11.93 33.01
N ASP A 385 5.19 12.50 32.79
CA ASP A 385 3.91 11.95 33.25
C ASP A 385 3.28 11.10 32.15
N VAL A 386 3.21 9.78 32.37
CA VAL A 386 2.67 8.81 31.39
C VAL A 386 1.15 8.97 31.23
N ASP A 387 0.44 9.33 32.29
CA ASP A 387 -1.00 9.58 32.23
C ASP A 387 -1.30 10.79 31.34
N LEU A 388 -0.52 11.84 31.47
CA LEU A 388 -0.61 13.01 30.61
C LEU A 388 -0.31 12.64 29.14
N LEU A 389 0.70 11.83 28.88
CA LEU A 389 1.02 11.37 27.52
C LEU A 389 -0.12 10.56 26.91
N ALA A 390 -0.71 9.64 27.65
CA ALA A 390 -1.84 8.84 27.22
C ALA A 390 -3.08 9.71 26.91
N ARG A 391 -3.36 10.72 27.75
CA ARG A 391 -4.45 11.68 27.52
C ARG A 391 -4.21 12.56 26.30
N ARG A 392 -2.95 12.89 26.00
CA ARG A 392 -2.55 13.78 24.89
C ARG A 392 -2.46 13.10 23.53
N THR A 393 -2.68 11.79 23.46
CA THR A 393 -2.55 10.97 22.24
C THR A 393 -3.82 10.17 21.90
N PRO A 394 -5.03 10.80 21.93
CA PRO A 394 -6.26 10.09 21.60
C PRO A 394 -6.26 9.67 20.12
N GLY A 395 -6.77 8.46 19.87
CA GLY A 395 -6.83 7.90 18.51
C GLY A 395 -5.48 7.42 17.94
N PHE A 396 -4.41 7.46 18.74
CA PHE A 396 -3.11 6.96 18.32
C PHE A 396 -3.03 5.45 18.45
N SER A 397 -2.45 4.82 17.44
CA SER A 397 -2.13 3.39 17.48
C SER A 397 -0.85 3.12 18.29
N GLY A 398 -0.59 1.86 18.60
CA GLY A 398 0.66 1.46 19.25
C GLY A 398 1.91 1.85 18.44
N ALA A 399 1.83 1.82 17.11
CA ALA A 399 2.92 2.25 16.24
C ALA A 399 3.16 3.76 16.30
N ASP A 400 2.09 4.57 16.42
CA ASP A 400 2.20 6.03 16.58
C ASP A 400 2.85 6.38 17.92
N ILE A 401 2.48 5.68 19.00
CA ILE A 401 3.09 5.84 20.32
C ILE A 401 4.57 5.47 20.31
N ALA A 402 4.92 4.35 19.66
CA ALA A 402 6.32 3.96 19.48
C ALA A 402 7.12 5.04 18.72
N ASN A 403 6.50 5.63 17.68
CA ASN A 403 7.10 6.72 16.92
C ASN A 403 7.28 7.98 17.76
N ILE A 404 6.31 8.35 18.61
CA ILE A 404 6.45 9.48 19.55
C ILE A 404 7.63 9.25 20.50
N CYS A 405 7.73 8.07 21.09
CA CYS A 405 8.83 7.72 22.00
C CYS A 405 10.20 7.86 21.30
N ASN A 406 10.31 7.38 20.07
CA ASN A 406 11.51 7.52 19.26
C ASN A 406 11.81 8.97 18.89
N GLU A 407 10.80 9.75 18.47
CA GLU A 407 10.96 11.17 18.13
C GLU A 407 11.37 12.01 19.34
N ALA A 408 10.80 11.74 20.53
CA ALA A 408 11.19 12.42 21.77
C ALA A 408 12.68 12.16 22.09
N ALA A 409 13.14 10.93 21.95
CA ALA A 409 14.54 10.59 22.12
C ALA A 409 15.46 11.32 21.12
N LEU A 410 15.02 11.42 19.85
CA LEU A 410 15.75 12.15 18.81
C LEU A 410 15.80 13.67 19.07
N ILE A 411 14.72 14.24 19.61
CA ILE A 411 14.64 15.67 19.98
C ILE A 411 15.61 15.94 21.14
N ALA A 412 15.56 15.14 22.21
CA ALA A 412 16.44 15.26 23.36
C ALA A 412 17.92 15.11 22.97
N ALA A 413 18.24 14.10 22.15
CA ALA A 413 19.61 13.87 21.65
C ALA A 413 20.13 15.05 20.82
N ARG A 414 19.29 15.64 19.97
CA ARG A 414 19.65 16.84 19.18
C ARG A 414 19.90 18.07 20.05
N ALA A 415 19.20 18.17 21.17
CA ALA A 415 19.41 19.22 22.16
C ALA A 415 20.60 18.96 23.11
N GLY A 416 21.31 17.82 22.98
CA GLY A 416 22.44 17.44 23.82
C GLY A 416 22.05 17.09 25.26
N LYS A 417 20.78 16.67 25.50
CA LYS A 417 20.28 16.27 26.82
C LYS A 417 20.68 14.83 27.14
N GLU A 418 20.89 14.51 28.41
CA GLU A 418 21.13 13.14 28.88
C GLU A 418 19.86 12.34 29.16
N PHE A 419 18.76 13.04 29.44
CA PHE A 419 17.46 12.49 29.74
C PHE A 419 16.40 13.14 28.87
N ILE A 420 15.35 12.40 28.56
CA ILE A 420 14.20 12.86 27.80
C ILE A 420 13.21 13.48 28.77
N SER A 421 12.86 14.76 28.58
CA SER A 421 11.95 15.50 29.43
C SER A 421 10.51 15.50 28.88
N ARG A 422 9.55 15.92 29.71
CA ARG A 422 8.16 16.14 29.32
C ARG A 422 8.04 17.01 28.05
N ASP A 423 8.84 18.09 27.96
CA ASP A 423 8.78 19.01 26.83
C ASP A 423 9.23 18.34 25.51
N ASP A 424 10.17 17.41 25.59
CA ASP A 424 10.64 16.66 24.41
C ASP A 424 9.52 15.75 23.88
N PHE A 425 8.75 15.11 24.77
CA PHE A 425 7.56 14.35 24.39
C PHE A 425 6.45 15.23 23.80
N MET A 426 6.18 16.40 24.41
CA MET A 426 5.19 17.32 23.85
C MET A 426 5.58 17.79 22.45
N ASN A 427 6.86 18.13 22.25
CA ASN A 427 7.40 18.48 20.94
C ASN A 427 7.34 17.30 19.94
N ALA A 428 7.51 16.07 20.41
CA ALA A 428 7.39 14.89 19.57
C ALA A 428 5.96 14.65 19.12
N VAL A 429 4.96 14.77 20.02
CA VAL A 429 3.54 14.71 19.67
C VAL A 429 3.23 15.77 18.61
N ASP A 430 3.64 17.02 18.85
CA ASP A 430 3.44 18.10 17.90
C ASP A 430 4.03 17.83 16.54
N ARG A 431 5.23 17.23 16.51
CA ARG A 431 5.93 16.91 15.27
C ARG A 431 5.27 15.77 14.50
N VAL A 432 4.78 14.76 15.20
CA VAL A 432 4.11 13.61 14.59
C VAL A 432 2.75 14.03 14.00
N VAL A 433 1.99 14.85 14.71
CA VAL A 433 0.67 15.31 14.26
C VAL A 433 0.75 16.45 13.25
N GLY A 434 1.52 17.49 13.54
CA GLY A 434 1.57 18.75 12.75
C GLY A 434 2.74 18.84 11.77
N GLY A 435 3.73 17.95 11.87
CA GLY A 435 4.96 18.03 11.10
C GLY A 435 6.00 19.00 11.67
N LEU A 436 7.05 19.23 10.88
CA LEU A 436 8.15 20.13 11.28
C LEU A 436 7.70 21.59 11.28
N GLU A 437 8.15 22.32 12.30
CA GLU A 437 8.00 23.76 12.40
C GLU A 437 8.78 24.50 11.31
N LYS A 438 8.15 25.45 10.64
CA LYS A 438 8.73 26.26 9.55
C LYS A 438 9.15 27.63 10.07
N LYS A 439 10.33 27.74 10.70
CA LYS A 439 10.85 28.99 11.26
C LYS A 439 11.14 30.10 10.22
N ASN A 440 11.30 29.73 8.95
CA ASN A 440 11.72 30.69 7.90
C ASN A 440 10.58 31.12 6.96
N LYS A 441 9.31 30.89 7.31
CA LYS A 441 8.21 31.33 6.47
C LYS A 441 7.97 32.83 6.71
N MET A 442 8.20 33.64 5.68
CA MET A 442 7.89 35.07 5.72
C MET A 442 6.37 35.25 5.60
N THR A 443 5.74 35.69 6.66
CA THR A 443 4.35 36.14 6.71
C THR A 443 4.34 37.64 6.96
N THR A 444 3.47 38.37 6.28
CA THR A 444 3.26 39.80 6.56
C THR A 444 2.57 40.00 7.92
N GLU A 445 2.69 41.15 8.54
CA GLU A 445 1.99 41.43 9.80
C GLU A 445 0.47 41.31 9.65
N GLU A 446 -0.07 41.68 8.50
CA GLU A 446 -1.48 41.56 8.19
C GLU A 446 -1.94 40.10 8.09
N GLU A 447 -1.16 39.24 7.43
CA GLU A 447 -1.42 37.79 7.37
C GLU A 447 -1.30 37.15 8.75
N ARG A 448 -0.29 37.52 9.53
CA ARG A 448 -0.08 37.06 10.89
C ARG A 448 -1.25 37.39 11.79
N HIS A 449 -1.77 38.63 11.68
CA HIS A 449 -2.97 39.05 12.40
C HIS A 449 -4.21 38.28 11.97
N SER A 450 -4.41 38.05 10.66
CA SER A 450 -5.52 37.23 10.14
C SER A 450 -5.46 35.80 10.68
N ILE A 451 -4.27 35.18 10.69
CA ILE A 451 -4.06 33.82 11.22
C ILE A 451 -4.37 33.81 12.74
N ALA A 452 -3.84 34.76 13.50
CA ALA A 452 -4.06 34.82 14.94
C ALA A 452 -5.56 34.98 15.29
N LEU A 453 -6.28 35.80 14.55
CA LEU A 453 -7.72 35.96 14.72
C LEU A 453 -8.51 34.71 14.34
N HIS A 454 -8.10 34.02 13.26
CA HIS A 454 -8.70 32.78 12.82
C HIS A 454 -8.57 31.67 13.88
N GLU A 455 -7.37 31.45 14.38
CA GLU A 455 -7.09 30.43 15.40
C GLU A 455 -7.73 30.79 16.76
N ALA A 456 -7.73 32.11 17.13
CA ALA A 456 -8.43 32.59 18.31
C ALA A 456 -9.95 32.40 18.19
N GLY A 457 -10.51 32.54 16.99
CA GLY A 457 -11.90 32.23 16.68
C GLY A 457 -12.28 30.80 17.01
N HIS A 458 -11.51 29.84 16.52
CA HIS A 458 -11.67 28.42 16.85
C HIS A 458 -11.61 28.16 18.35
N ALA A 459 -10.60 28.70 19.02
CA ALA A 459 -10.41 28.55 20.46
C ALA A 459 -11.58 29.14 21.27
N THR A 460 -12.04 30.33 20.91
CA THR A 460 -13.13 31.01 21.60
C THR A 460 -14.42 30.19 21.50
N VAL A 461 -14.86 29.85 20.30
CA VAL A 461 -16.13 29.12 20.12
C VAL A 461 -16.09 27.74 20.76
N SER A 462 -14.98 27.01 20.62
CA SER A 462 -14.84 25.69 21.23
C SER A 462 -14.86 25.74 22.77
N TRP A 463 -14.42 26.83 23.38
CA TRP A 463 -14.46 27.03 24.85
C TRP A 463 -15.88 27.05 25.43
N PHE A 464 -16.80 27.65 24.69
CA PHE A 464 -18.19 27.83 25.12
C PHE A 464 -19.17 26.75 24.64
N LEU A 465 -18.71 25.79 23.82
CA LEU A 465 -19.55 24.68 23.36
C LEU A 465 -19.33 23.43 24.20
N GLN A 466 -20.42 22.79 24.59
CA GLN A 466 -20.41 21.61 25.47
C GLN A 466 -19.67 20.42 24.82
N TYR A 467 -19.99 20.15 23.56
CA TYR A 467 -19.49 18.97 22.85
C TYR A 467 -18.32 19.28 21.93
N ALA A 468 -17.78 20.49 21.94
CA ALA A 468 -16.52 20.78 21.29
C ALA A 468 -15.36 20.15 22.07
N ASN A 469 -14.38 19.63 21.35
CA ASN A 469 -13.22 19.01 21.98
C ASN A 469 -12.47 19.99 22.89
N PRO A 470 -11.98 19.56 24.06
CA PRO A 470 -11.18 20.39 24.94
C PRO A 470 -9.94 20.96 24.24
N LEU A 471 -9.71 22.25 24.41
CA LEU A 471 -8.54 22.91 23.84
C LEU A 471 -7.29 22.55 24.63
N VAL A 472 -6.20 22.30 23.93
CA VAL A 472 -4.89 22.01 24.48
C VAL A 472 -3.97 23.19 24.37
N LYS A 473 -3.86 23.73 23.16
CA LYS A 473 -3.07 24.92 22.83
C LYS A 473 -3.53 25.52 21.51
N VAL A 474 -3.18 26.77 21.29
CA VAL A 474 -3.35 27.48 20.03
C VAL A 474 -2.00 28.03 19.59
N THR A 475 -1.69 27.93 18.31
CA THR A 475 -0.41 28.42 17.78
C THR A 475 -0.58 29.04 16.40
N ILE A 476 0.16 30.09 16.15
CA ILE A 476 0.31 30.73 14.84
C ILE A 476 1.63 30.37 14.17
N VAL A 477 2.41 29.46 14.77
CA VAL A 477 3.66 28.97 14.20
C VAL A 477 3.33 27.98 13.08
N PRO A 478 3.75 28.23 11.83
CA PRO A 478 3.44 27.36 10.70
C PRO A 478 4.06 25.98 10.84
N ARG A 479 3.26 24.92 10.66
CA ARG A 479 3.72 23.54 10.65
C ARG A 479 3.17 22.79 9.42
N GLY A 480 4.00 22.01 8.75
CA GLY A 480 3.57 21.24 7.60
C GLY A 480 2.90 22.10 6.52
N LYS A 481 1.59 21.91 6.29
CA LYS A 481 0.77 22.71 5.37
C LYS A 481 -0.03 23.81 6.08
N ALA A 482 -0.20 23.70 7.41
CA ALA A 482 -0.94 24.66 8.20
C ALA A 482 -0.17 25.94 8.47
N LEU A 483 -0.88 27.07 8.50
CA LEU A 483 -0.34 28.41 8.82
C LEU A 483 -0.41 28.71 10.32
N GLY A 484 -1.38 28.15 11.00
CA GLY A 484 -1.59 28.10 12.42
C GLY A 484 -2.34 26.82 12.78
N ALA A 485 -2.63 26.58 14.03
CA ALA A 485 -3.46 25.48 14.47
C ALA A 485 -3.98 25.68 15.90
N ALA A 486 -5.25 25.45 16.10
CA ALA A 486 -5.83 25.19 17.42
C ALA A 486 -5.80 23.66 17.66
N TRP A 487 -5.13 23.25 18.72
CA TRP A 487 -4.95 21.85 19.06
C TRP A 487 -5.98 21.46 20.11
N TYR A 488 -6.72 20.42 19.80
CA TYR A 488 -7.76 19.88 20.65
C TYR A 488 -7.39 18.49 21.13
N LEU A 489 -8.00 18.10 22.26
CA LEU A 489 -8.00 16.74 22.75
C LEU A 489 -9.28 16.07 22.25
N PRO A 490 -9.24 15.24 21.19
CA PRO A 490 -10.44 14.53 20.75
C PRO A 490 -10.98 13.67 21.88
N GLU A 491 -12.26 13.79 22.19
CA GLU A 491 -12.90 12.96 23.19
C GLU A 491 -13.22 11.58 22.59
N GLU A 492 -12.97 10.53 23.35
CA GLU A 492 -13.30 9.16 22.98
C GLU A 492 -14.80 8.93 23.08
N ARG A 493 -15.50 9.04 21.95
CA ARG A 493 -16.94 8.81 21.85
C ARG A 493 -17.23 7.64 20.93
N GLN A 494 -17.89 6.62 21.45
CA GLN A 494 -18.39 5.50 20.62
C GLN A 494 -19.65 5.88 19.86
N ILE A 495 -20.46 6.78 20.42
CA ILE A 495 -21.69 7.27 19.80
C ILE A 495 -21.65 8.80 19.80
N THR A 496 -21.85 9.42 18.64
CA THR A 496 -21.89 10.87 18.48
C THR A 496 -23.33 11.33 18.25
N THR A 497 -23.80 12.26 19.06
CA THR A 497 -25.13 12.82 18.94
C THR A 497 -25.19 13.92 17.87
N THR A 498 -26.40 14.24 17.39
CA THR A 498 -26.62 15.35 16.45
C THR A 498 -26.07 16.67 17.00
N GLN A 499 -26.28 16.95 18.30
CA GLN A 499 -25.78 18.15 18.94
C GLN A 499 -24.25 18.20 18.98
N ALA A 500 -23.60 17.05 19.25
CA ALA A 500 -22.14 16.98 19.25
C ALA A 500 -21.53 17.25 17.84
N LEU A 501 -22.15 16.73 16.78
CA LEU A 501 -21.72 17.05 15.41
C LEU A 501 -21.91 18.52 15.07
N ARG A 502 -23.04 19.12 15.49
CA ARG A 502 -23.30 20.54 15.29
C ARG A 502 -22.30 21.41 16.05
N ASP A 503 -22.00 21.11 17.31
CA ASP A 503 -21.03 21.87 18.11
C ASP A 503 -19.62 21.79 17.49
N GLN A 504 -19.22 20.60 16.99
CA GLN A 504 -17.95 20.46 16.29
C GLN A 504 -17.92 21.27 14.99
N MET A 505 -19.01 21.28 14.22
CA MET A 505 -19.11 22.09 13.00
C MET A 505 -19.06 23.58 13.31
N CYS A 506 -19.77 24.02 14.34
CA CYS A 506 -19.76 25.41 14.80
C CYS A 506 -18.35 25.86 15.19
N ALA A 507 -17.62 25.04 15.97
CA ALA A 507 -16.24 25.33 16.35
C ALA A 507 -15.29 25.33 15.13
N THR A 508 -15.50 24.42 14.18
CA THR A 508 -14.69 24.36 12.95
C THR A 508 -14.91 25.53 12.02
N LEU A 509 -16.13 26.09 11.97
CA LEU A 509 -16.45 27.25 11.14
C LEU A 509 -16.01 28.58 11.79
N ALA A 510 -15.65 28.56 13.08
CA ALA A 510 -15.41 29.76 13.87
C ALA A 510 -14.21 30.60 13.39
N GLY A 511 -13.16 29.98 12.86
CA GLY A 511 -12.03 30.71 12.29
C GLY A 511 -12.44 31.61 11.14
N ARG A 512 -13.20 31.08 10.17
CA ARG A 512 -13.74 31.87 9.06
C ARG A 512 -14.78 32.91 9.53
N ALA A 513 -15.61 32.57 10.51
CA ALA A 513 -16.57 33.47 11.08
C ALA A 513 -15.88 34.65 11.78
N ALA A 514 -14.78 34.44 12.47
CA ALA A 514 -13.97 35.49 13.08
C ALA A 514 -13.39 36.44 12.04
N GLU A 515 -12.84 35.94 10.94
CA GLU A 515 -12.34 36.74 9.82
C GLU A 515 -13.46 37.63 9.26
N GLU A 516 -14.65 37.11 9.00
CA GLU A 516 -15.77 37.86 8.44
C GLU A 516 -16.26 38.95 9.40
N VAL A 517 -16.45 38.61 10.69
CA VAL A 517 -17.03 39.54 11.68
C VAL A 517 -16.07 40.67 12.05
N PHE A 518 -14.76 40.37 12.19
CA PHE A 518 -13.81 41.34 12.73
C PHE A 518 -12.88 41.99 11.68
N LEU A 519 -12.64 41.33 10.54
CA LEU A 519 -11.84 41.87 9.44
C LEU A 519 -12.71 42.34 8.26
N GLY A 520 -14.00 41.95 8.22
CA GLY A 520 -14.90 42.24 7.09
C GLY A 520 -14.50 41.54 5.79
N ARG A 521 -13.59 40.58 5.85
CA ARG A 521 -13.09 39.81 4.70
C ARG A 521 -12.89 38.37 5.11
N ILE A 522 -12.88 37.49 4.10
CA ILE A 522 -12.66 36.06 4.28
C ILE A 522 -11.44 35.65 3.48
N SER A 523 -10.69 34.65 3.98
CA SER A 523 -9.47 34.16 3.35
C SER A 523 -9.60 32.72 2.87
N THR A 524 -8.59 32.25 2.15
CA THR A 524 -8.46 30.84 1.74
C THR A 524 -7.99 29.92 2.87
N GLY A 525 -7.64 30.47 4.04
CA GLY A 525 -7.14 29.71 5.19
C GLY A 525 -8.13 28.66 5.66
N ALA A 526 -9.42 28.95 5.63
CA ALA A 526 -10.49 28.06 6.05
C ALA A 526 -10.85 26.92 5.06
N ALA A 527 -10.02 26.65 4.03
CA ALA A 527 -10.37 25.65 3.01
C ALA A 527 -10.55 24.24 3.60
N ASN A 528 -9.69 23.86 4.53
CA ASN A 528 -9.75 22.55 5.20
C ASN A 528 -10.96 22.46 6.15
N ASP A 529 -11.27 23.54 6.86
CA ASP A 529 -12.41 23.61 7.77
C ASP A 529 -13.73 23.47 7.02
N LEU A 530 -13.84 24.14 5.87
CA LEU A 530 -15.00 24.03 4.99
C LEU A 530 -15.12 22.61 4.40
N GLU A 531 -14.02 21.97 4.02
CA GLU A 531 -14.04 20.58 3.54
C GLU A 531 -14.55 19.63 4.61
N HIS A 532 -14.01 19.75 5.84
CA HIS A 532 -14.41 18.92 6.97
C HIS A 532 -15.88 19.13 7.33
N THR A 533 -16.31 20.38 7.46
CA THR A 533 -17.69 20.73 7.79
C THR A 533 -18.67 20.26 6.72
N THR A 534 -18.32 20.43 5.44
CA THR A 534 -19.14 19.94 4.32
C THR A 534 -19.31 18.44 4.38
N LYS A 535 -18.22 17.66 4.55
CA LYS A 535 -18.29 16.21 4.68
C LYS A 535 -19.17 15.78 5.86
N THR A 536 -19.05 16.45 6.99
CA THR A 536 -19.87 16.17 8.17
C THR A 536 -21.34 16.45 7.92
N ALA A 537 -21.69 17.57 7.29
CA ALA A 537 -23.06 17.92 6.96
C ALA A 537 -23.70 16.89 6.01
N TYR A 538 -23.00 16.50 4.96
CA TYR A 538 -23.48 15.44 4.06
C TYR A 538 -23.61 14.08 4.77
N ALA A 539 -22.69 13.75 5.67
CA ALA A 539 -22.78 12.52 6.45
C ALA A 539 -24.01 12.56 7.39
N MET A 540 -24.29 13.68 8.04
CA MET A 540 -25.48 13.86 8.89
C MET A 540 -26.77 13.61 8.11
N VAL A 541 -26.89 14.16 6.91
CA VAL A 541 -28.11 14.06 6.09
C VAL A 541 -28.20 12.71 5.38
N ALA A 542 -27.14 12.31 4.63
CA ALA A 542 -27.22 11.20 3.71
C ALA A 542 -26.83 9.85 4.32
N TYR A 543 -25.99 9.86 5.38
CA TYR A 543 -25.49 8.62 5.98
C TYR A 543 -26.16 8.30 7.32
N TYR A 544 -26.24 9.28 8.22
CA TYR A 544 -26.84 9.06 9.54
C TYR A 544 -28.36 9.30 9.59
N GLY A 545 -28.96 9.93 8.56
CA GLY A 545 -30.39 10.26 8.53
C GLY A 545 -30.82 11.21 9.65
N MET A 546 -29.94 12.17 10.02
CA MET A 546 -30.14 13.14 11.12
C MET A 546 -30.76 14.46 10.66
N SER A 547 -31.38 14.52 9.47
CA SER A 547 -32.13 15.67 8.96
C SER A 547 -33.62 15.52 9.22
N ASP A 548 -34.29 16.62 9.53
CA ASP A 548 -35.75 16.66 9.75
C ASP A 548 -36.54 16.39 8.46
N LYS A 549 -35.99 16.77 7.29
CA LYS A 549 -36.65 16.56 6.00
C LYS A 549 -36.38 15.17 5.40
N LEU A 550 -35.27 14.53 5.78
CA LEU A 550 -34.85 13.21 5.31
C LEU A 550 -34.48 12.30 6.50
N PRO A 551 -35.44 12.04 7.42
CA PRO A 551 -35.15 11.32 8.66
C PRO A 551 -35.02 9.82 8.44
N ASN A 552 -34.11 9.17 9.18
CA ASN A 552 -34.03 7.71 9.34
C ASN A 552 -33.80 6.91 8.05
N VAL A 553 -33.25 7.54 7.01
CA VAL A 553 -32.88 6.89 5.75
C VAL A 553 -31.40 7.07 5.48
N ASN A 554 -30.75 5.97 5.14
CA ASN A 554 -29.37 5.99 4.68
C ASN A 554 -29.36 5.95 3.13
N TYR A 555 -28.88 7.03 2.53
CA TYR A 555 -28.73 7.18 1.09
C TYR A 555 -27.30 6.85 0.60
N TYR A 556 -26.42 6.47 1.49
CA TYR A 556 -25.02 6.17 1.18
C TYR A 556 -24.86 4.69 0.95
N ASP A 557 -24.46 4.31 -0.26
CA ASP A 557 -24.14 2.90 -0.55
C ASP A 557 -22.76 2.55 0.02
N MET A 558 -22.77 1.96 1.21
CA MET A 558 -21.53 1.56 1.93
C MET A 558 -20.80 0.40 1.27
N GLN A 559 -21.48 -0.41 0.46
CA GLN A 559 -20.85 -1.63 -0.07
C GLN A 559 -20.06 -1.39 -1.35
N GLY A 560 -20.20 -0.22 -1.98
CA GLY A 560 -19.41 0.10 -3.18
C GLY A 560 -19.62 -0.89 -4.33
N ASP A 561 -20.72 -1.65 -4.29
CA ASP A 561 -21.04 -2.66 -5.28
C ASP A 561 -21.48 -1.97 -6.58
N GLY A 562 -20.49 -1.40 -7.26
CA GLY A 562 -20.46 -1.35 -8.70
C GLY A 562 -21.59 -0.66 -9.47
N TYR A 563 -22.55 -0.01 -8.84
CA TYR A 563 -23.51 0.87 -9.53
C TYR A 563 -22.95 2.28 -9.71
N GLY A 564 -21.65 2.41 -9.87
CA GLY A 564 -20.88 3.66 -9.94
C GLY A 564 -21.27 4.67 -11.01
N LEU A 565 -22.43 4.55 -11.64
CA LEU A 565 -22.97 5.49 -12.60
C LEU A 565 -24.39 5.97 -12.26
N THR A 566 -25.07 5.38 -11.25
CA THR A 566 -26.43 5.80 -10.88
C THR A 566 -26.54 5.96 -9.38
N LYS A 567 -26.98 7.15 -8.94
CA LYS A 567 -27.31 7.41 -7.54
C LYS A 567 -28.49 6.50 -7.14
N PRO A 568 -28.52 5.91 -5.91
CA PRO A 568 -29.62 5.04 -5.46
C PRO A 568 -30.91 5.82 -5.13
N TYR A 569 -30.99 7.09 -5.47
CA TYR A 569 -32.08 8.01 -5.19
C TYR A 569 -32.33 8.98 -6.34
N SER A 570 -33.53 9.60 -6.35
CA SER A 570 -33.96 10.53 -7.40
C SER A 570 -33.19 11.87 -7.33
N ASP A 571 -33.19 12.62 -8.44
CA ASP A 571 -32.59 13.95 -8.50
C ASP A 571 -33.21 14.90 -7.48
N ARG A 572 -34.52 14.80 -7.24
CA ARG A 572 -35.22 15.57 -6.20
C ARG A 572 -34.69 15.27 -4.79
N THR A 573 -34.37 14.01 -4.51
CA THR A 573 -33.75 13.65 -3.22
C THR A 573 -32.33 14.19 -3.14
N ALA A 574 -31.57 14.20 -4.25
CA ALA A 574 -30.25 14.81 -4.30
C ALA A 574 -30.30 16.31 -3.98
N GLU A 575 -31.25 17.04 -4.60
CA GLU A 575 -31.48 18.46 -4.31
C GLU A 575 -31.79 18.70 -2.83
N LEU A 576 -32.67 17.87 -2.24
CA LEU A 576 -32.98 17.97 -0.81
C LEU A 576 -31.78 17.68 0.09
N ILE A 577 -30.92 16.72 -0.25
CA ILE A 577 -29.69 16.46 0.49
C ILE A 577 -28.77 17.69 0.44
N ASP A 578 -28.60 18.29 -0.74
CA ASP A 578 -27.78 19.49 -0.92
C ASP A 578 -28.34 20.70 -0.16
N GLU A 579 -29.66 20.88 -0.17
CA GLU A 579 -30.34 21.96 0.56
C GLU A 579 -30.17 21.79 2.07
N GLU A 580 -30.43 20.58 2.61
CA GLU A 580 -30.32 20.31 4.04
C GLU A 580 -28.87 20.42 4.53
N ALA A 581 -27.90 19.88 3.80
CA ALA A 581 -26.50 20.01 4.15
C ALA A 581 -26.05 21.48 4.18
N ARG A 582 -26.50 22.28 3.20
CA ARG A 582 -26.21 23.72 3.13
C ARG A 582 -26.87 24.48 4.29
N GLU A 583 -28.11 24.12 4.63
CA GLU A 583 -28.83 24.74 5.73
C GLU A 583 -28.16 24.46 7.09
N ILE A 584 -27.76 23.22 7.34
CA ILE A 584 -27.01 22.85 8.55
C ILE A 584 -25.75 23.71 8.67
N VAL A 585 -24.93 23.78 7.61
CA VAL A 585 -23.70 24.59 7.60
C VAL A 585 -24.01 26.07 7.85
N ARG A 586 -25.08 26.61 7.22
CA ARG A 586 -25.50 28.01 7.39
C ARG A 586 -25.90 28.32 8.84
N VAL A 587 -26.68 27.44 9.44
CA VAL A 587 -27.15 27.63 10.84
C VAL A 587 -25.97 27.64 11.81
N GLU A 588 -25.05 26.67 11.68
CA GLU A 588 -23.90 26.59 12.58
C GLU A 588 -22.89 27.72 12.32
N TYR A 589 -22.79 28.23 11.09
CA TYR A 589 -21.97 29.42 10.79
C TYR A 589 -22.51 30.70 11.43
N GLU A 590 -23.84 30.95 11.38
CA GLU A 590 -24.45 32.10 12.07
C GLU A 590 -24.32 31.96 13.59
N ARG A 591 -24.50 30.77 14.13
CA ARG A 591 -24.29 30.49 15.55
C ARG A 591 -22.85 30.78 15.99
N ALA A 592 -21.85 30.43 15.18
CA ALA A 592 -20.46 30.78 15.44
C ALA A 592 -20.24 32.30 15.47
N LYS A 593 -20.85 33.06 14.53
CA LYS A 593 -20.78 34.53 14.52
C LYS A 593 -21.42 35.16 15.75
N GLU A 594 -22.53 34.61 16.21
CA GLU A 594 -23.21 35.09 17.42
C GLU A 594 -22.32 34.90 18.65
N LEU A 595 -21.77 33.72 18.86
CA LEU A 595 -20.84 33.42 19.96
C LEU A 595 -19.60 34.33 19.93
N LEU A 596 -19.03 34.56 18.74
CA LEU A 596 -17.88 35.43 18.59
C LEU A 596 -18.17 36.89 18.89
N ARG A 597 -19.39 37.39 18.58
CA ARG A 597 -19.83 38.75 18.94
C ARG A 597 -20.06 38.88 20.43
N GLU A 598 -20.66 37.86 21.05
CA GLU A 598 -20.90 37.83 22.50
C GLU A 598 -19.57 37.87 23.29
N HIS A 599 -18.56 37.20 22.81
CA HIS A 599 -17.26 37.09 23.47
C HIS A 599 -16.16 37.92 22.79
N ALA A 600 -16.52 39.02 22.12
CA ALA A 600 -15.62 39.81 21.27
C ALA A 600 -14.39 40.38 22.02
N GLU A 601 -14.52 40.81 23.26
CA GLU A 601 -13.41 41.38 24.03
C GLU A 601 -12.39 40.29 24.43
N GLY A 602 -12.86 39.11 24.83
CA GLY A 602 -12.00 37.98 25.12
C GLY A 602 -11.25 37.50 23.85
N LEU A 603 -11.95 37.45 22.71
CA LEU A 603 -11.36 37.10 21.42
C LEU A 603 -10.23 38.06 21.02
N LYS A 604 -10.42 39.37 21.18
CA LYS A 604 -9.39 40.39 20.90
C LYS A 604 -8.16 40.19 21.80
N THR A 605 -8.41 39.96 23.10
CA THR A 605 -7.35 39.72 24.08
C THR A 605 -6.55 38.45 23.71
N LEU A 606 -7.26 37.39 23.34
CA LEU A 606 -6.66 36.13 22.92
C LEU A 606 -5.85 36.29 21.62
N THR A 607 -6.37 37.04 20.64
CA THR A 607 -5.69 37.35 19.39
C THR A 607 -4.38 38.11 19.66
N GLN A 608 -4.42 39.12 20.52
CA GLN A 608 -3.23 39.90 20.87
C GLN A 608 -2.19 39.04 21.59
N LEU A 609 -2.62 38.18 22.50
CA LEU A 609 -1.74 37.27 23.23
C LEU A 609 -1.05 36.26 22.27
N LEU A 610 -1.79 35.79 21.25
CA LEU A 610 -1.22 34.94 20.19
C LEU A 610 -0.19 35.68 19.33
N LEU A 611 -0.40 36.96 19.03
CA LEU A 611 0.57 37.77 18.29
C LEU A 611 1.85 37.98 19.10
N ASP A 612 1.74 38.11 20.42
CA ASP A 612 2.86 38.39 21.32
C ASP A 612 3.66 37.13 21.65
N ARG A 613 2.98 35.98 21.91
CA ARG A 613 3.61 34.75 22.39
C ARG A 613 3.73 33.64 21.36
N GLU A 614 3.02 33.75 20.22
CA GLU A 614 2.92 32.77 19.12
C GLU A 614 2.28 31.42 19.51
N VAL A 615 2.35 31.05 20.78
CA VAL A 615 1.73 29.82 21.35
C VAL A 615 1.08 30.18 22.66
N ILE A 616 -0.16 29.77 22.86
CA ILE A 616 -0.92 29.88 24.10
C ILE A 616 -1.47 28.52 24.51
N TYR A 617 -1.68 28.32 25.79
CA TYR A 617 -2.15 27.06 26.37
C TYR A 617 -3.54 27.23 26.98
N THR A 618 -4.15 26.13 27.41
CA THR A 618 -5.48 26.09 28.04
C THR A 618 -5.59 27.06 29.23
N GLU A 619 -4.53 27.16 30.04
CA GLU A 619 -4.45 28.01 31.21
C GLU A 619 -4.58 29.50 30.86
N ASP A 620 -4.01 29.93 29.74
CA ASP A 620 -4.13 31.31 29.25
C ASP A 620 -5.56 31.60 28.81
N VAL A 621 -6.22 30.62 28.16
CA VAL A 621 -7.63 30.76 27.73
C VAL A 621 -8.57 30.79 28.93
N GLU A 622 -8.31 29.95 29.94
CA GLU A 622 -9.05 29.92 31.19
C GLU A 622 -8.93 31.28 31.95
N HIS A 623 -7.75 31.90 31.88
CA HIS A 623 -7.54 33.22 32.49
C HIS A 623 -8.38 34.30 31.82
N ILE A 624 -8.62 34.21 30.51
CA ILE A 624 -9.38 35.20 29.73
C ILE A 624 -10.90 34.98 29.87
N PHE A 625 -11.37 33.73 29.72
CA PHE A 625 -12.79 33.41 29.65
C PHE A 625 -13.37 32.79 30.93
N GLY A 626 -12.51 32.48 31.93
CA GLY A 626 -12.90 31.73 33.12
C GLY A 626 -12.87 30.21 32.87
N LYS A 627 -13.15 29.45 33.93
CA LYS A 627 -13.19 27.99 33.82
C LYS A 627 -14.22 27.54 32.81
N ARG A 628 -13.84 26.53 32.01
CA ARG A 628 -14.77 25.89 31.09
C ARG A 628 -15.94 25.30 31.89
N ALA A 629 -17.17 25.53 31.44
CA ALA A 629 -18.38 25.08 32.15
C ALA A 629 -18.59 23.58 32.12
N TRP A 630 -17.90 22.86 31.24
CA TRP A 630 -18.09 21.46 30.95
C TRP A 630 -16.82 20.64 31.24
N VAL A 631 -16.97 19.53 31.95
CA VAL A 631 -15.88 18.55 32.18
C VAL A 631 -15.65 17.73 30.92
N SER A 632 -14.42 17.37 30.62
CA SER A 632 -14.11 16.47 29.54
C SER A 632 -14.65 15.07 29.82
N ARG A 633 -15.30 14.45 28.85
CA ARG A 633 -15.81 13.08 28.99
C ARG A 633 -14.70 12.08 29.32
N THR A 634 -13.50 12.29 28.79
CA THR A 634 -12.34 11.47 29.10
C THR A 634 -12.00 11.53 30.59
N ASP A 635 -12.08 12.72 31.19
CA ASP A 635 -11.85 12.89 32.64
C ASP A 635 -12.99 12.29 33.45
N GLU A 636 -14.25 12.43 33.01
CA GLU A 636 -15.40 11.73 33.63
C GLU A 636 -15.21 10.21 33.63
N MET A 637 -14.83 9.62 32.50
CA MET A 637 -14.60 8.17 32.38
C MET A 637 -13.45 7.67 33.28
N ILE A 638 -12.40 8.47 33.44
CA ILE A 638 -11.28 8.13 34.32
C ILE A 638 -11.77 8.12 35.77
N LEU A 639 -12.48 9.15 36.20
CA LEU A 639 -13.04 9.27 37.55
C LEU A 639 -14.00 8.09 37.85
N GLU A 640 -14.94 7.80 36.96
CA GLU A 640 -15.87 6.68 37.13
C GLU A 640 -15.18 5.31 37.21
N ARG A 641 -14.05 5.13 36.54
CA ARG A 641 -13.30 3.88 36.60
C ARG A 641 -12.47 3.79 37.89
N GLU A 642 -11.89 4.90 38.32
CA GLU A 642 -11.20 4.98 39.61
C GLU A 642 -12.15 4.68 40.77
N GLU A 643 -13.36 5.26 40.75
CA GLU A 643 -14.40 4.97 41.74
C GLU A 643 -14.78 3.46 41.75
N ARG A 644 -15.02 2.89 40.57
CA ARG A 644 -15.33 1.45 40.42
C ARG A 644 -14.19 0.54 40.89
N ASN A 645 -12.95 0.92 40.72
CA ASN A 645 -11.80 0.15 41.18
C ASN A 645 -11.68 0.24 42.70
N GLN A 646 -11.89 1.41 43.29
CA GLN A 646 -11.92 1.59 44.74
C GLN A 646 -13.07 0.79 45.41
N GLU A 647 -14.24 0.76 44.77
CA GLU A 647 -15.37 -0.05 45.25
C GLU A 647 -15.06 -1.57 45.20
N LYS A 648 -14.36 -2.02 44.14
CA LYS A 648 -13.94 -3.44 44.04
C LYS A 648 -12.88 -3.82 45.08
N GLU A 649 -11.91 -2.94 45.33
CA GLU A 649 -10.89 -3.16 46.33
C GLU A 649 -11.51 -3.20 47.75
N GLN A 650 -12.42 -2.29 48.07
CA GLN A 650 -13.16 -2.28 49.30
C GLN A 650 -14.08 -3.52 49.50
N GLY A 651 -14.70 -3.98 48.39
CA GLY A 651 -15.51 -5.20 48.38
C GLY A 651 -14.68 -6.47 48.64
N GLN A 652 -13.47 -6.55 48.07
CA GLN A 652 -12.55 -7.68 48.30
C GLN A 652 -11.95 -7.68 49.72
N GLU A 653 -11.69 -6.51 50.30
CA GLU A 653 -11.26 -6.42 51.72
C GLU A 653 -12.37 -6.84 52.68
N GLN A 654 -13.64 -6.54 52.39
CA GLN A 654 -14.76 -6.97 53.20
C GLN A 654 -15.05 -8.48 53.12
N GLU A 655 -14.86 -9.11 51.94
CA GLU A 655 -14.97 -10.58 51.80
C GLU A 655 -13.83 -11.32 52.51
N SER A 656 -12.62 -10.75 52.55
CA SER A 656 -11.47 -11.36 53.24
C SER A 656 -11.52 -11.25 54.76
N THR A 657 -12.39 -10.38 55.30
CA THR A 657 -12.56 -10.14 56.76
C THR A 657 -13.74 -10.88 57.38
N THR A 658 -14.52 -11.65 56.59
CA THR A 658 -15.60 -12.47 57.16
C THR A 658 -14.99 -13.74 57.78
N PRO A 659 -15.04 -13.96 59.12
CA PRO A 659 -14.48 -15.14 59.76
C PRO A 659 -15.30 -16.36 59.35
N THR A 660 -14.62 -17.35 58.80
CA THR A 660 -15.16 -18.73 58.62
C THR A 660 -15.59 -19.25 60.00
N THR A 661 -16.88 -19.26 60.25
CA THR A 661 -17.46 -19.99 61.38
C THR A 661 -17.31 -21.48 61.10
N ASP A 662 -16.31 -22.10 61.73
CA ASP A 662 -16.17 -23.53 61.83
C ASP A 662 -17.41 -24.10 62.55
N THR A 663 -18.28 -24.75 61.78
CA THR A 663 -19.32 -25.58 62.31
C THR A 663 -18.69 -26.95 62.61
N GLU A 664 -18.16 -27.12 63.81
CA GLU A 664 -17.91 -28.47 64.39
C GLU A 664 -19.22 -29.21 64.43
N ALA A 665 -19.39 -30.16 63.53
CA ALA A 665 -20.42 -31.17 63.63
C ALA A 665 -19.93 -32.24 64.61
N THR A 666 -20.38 -32.15 65.85
CA THR A 666 -20.33 -33.24 66.84
C THR A 666 -21.10 -34.42 66.30
N SER A 667 -20.38 -35.51 66.03
CA SER A 667 -20.92 -36.87 65.91
C SER A 667 -21.29 -37.39 67.30
N ASN A 668 -22.55 -37.70 67.48
CA ASN A 668 -22.97 -38.70 68.48
C ASN A 668 -24.19 -39.48 67.98
N GLU A 669 -23.99 -40.82 68.01
CA GLU A 669 -24.86 -41.95 67.77
C GLU A 669 -25.13 -42.43 66.37
#